data_a120120aa7b6704d57e9865f40cde537
#
_entry.id   a120120aa7b6704d57e9865f40cde537
#
_cell.length_a   1.000
_cell.length_b   1.000
_cell.length_c   1.000
_cell.angle_alpha   90.00
_cell.angle_beta   90.00
_cell.angle_gamma   90.00
#
_symmetry.space_group_name_H-M   'P 1'
#
loop_
_entity.id
_entity.type
_entity.pdbx_description
1 polymer ?
#
loop_
_entity_poly.entity_id
_entity_poly.type
_entity_poly.pdbx_seq_one_letter_code
_entity_poly.pdbx_strand_id
1 'polypeptide(L)'
;MRGQPRGGRWRGNRGNQGNRGSWPRGGSSRGFEGRGRSNYGRQNANQHWGKPKRDVPSKRLSEQDIGVTKYINEHEGFNGIIKTRFSDFQVSEINEQGEVAKLTDLSTPAVPRDEEVVDDEDLLHNKYNPEILPMETWDRINKVATTTGSDVEKVQVDVTGMTKEQRTKIHDAVKKAFGESIVGSTITVDDKKYVTFDKYRKGVRIDNRVKWVWPGEYVYFIVYKENCDTMEAASRIAARLRLQVRSTLLGYAGTKDRRAKTSQWFSLRKFDPRKIANACRDLRDIQVGNYSFRDTNLKLGMLKGNQFRICLRNVTASDECVDEACKLLREKGFLNYYGLQRFGTRIEVPTYEIGKKLLQGNFREAIQSILGERSGPMSRALHLYHTVSAYAALQALPHSAPPTEAKLIQALAQNENDLIGAMDQVARNVRLLYIHSYQSLIWNRVVSERLQRFPHQPVPGDLVPLADVKDDGIEELEDEESEKDETELNGAEKKTTDDIPEKDSIDSKNTNNLHFKSKTMIPVKVLTQEDCDSGRYSIFDVVMPLPGYSIEYPPNMKEYYKELLTKDDLKLDMKHKYKSYSMCGGYRHVVARPADMSWRCVRYSQPHADLILSDADELAGRTTTGATDDGQYKALLLTMSLPPSSYATMALRELLKVDTSGDNQALQNNYHQKPAKDDQKDDQKDGQPDQNEEDATDEQCEDVEKVEKRKLEEDSEGVGVKKTKQNDG
;
A
#
# COMPACT_ATOMS: atom_id res chain seq x y z
N MET A 1 49.53 -38.26 -31.65
CA MET A 1 49.94 -39.47 -30.97
C MET A 1 48.97 -39.72 -29.83
N ARG A 2 48.11 -40.71 -29.99
CA ARG A 2 47.88 -41.86 -29.14
C ARG A 2 47.54 -41.48 -27.67
N GLY A 3 46.45 -41.86 -26.98
CA GLY A 3 45.51 -42.91 -27.25
C GLY A 3 44.43 -42.89 -26.13
N GLN A 4 43.26 -43.25 -26.48
CA GLN A 4 42.23 -43.80 -25.57
C GLN A 4 42.63 -45.25 -25.21
N PRO A 5 42.02 -45.96 -24.28
CA PRO A 5 40.61 -46.30 -24.38
C PRO A 5 39.80 -46.63 -23.06
N ARG A 6 38.49 -46.66 -23.21
CA ARG A 6 37.48 -47.68 -22.81
C ARG A 6 37.37 -48.03 -21.30
N GLY A 7 36.26 -48.23 -20.70
CA GLY A 7 34.89 -48.61 -21.11
C GLY A 7 34.23 -49.34 -19.95
N GLY A 8 32.91 -49.37 -19.87
CA GLY A 8 32.23 -50.31 -19.00
C GLY A 8 30.82 -49.95 -18.58
N ARG A 9 29.85 -50.23 -19.43
CA ARG A 9 28.43 -50.40 -19.07
C ARG A 9 28.27 -51.60 -18.13
N TRP A 10 27.34 -51.54 -17.20
CA TRP A 10 26.42 -52.66 -16.95
C TRP A 10 25.02 -52.18 -16.50
N ARG A 11 24.04 -52.75 -17.15
CA ARG A 11 22.60 -52.74 -16.89
C ARG A 11 22.21 -53.89 -15.95
N GLY A 12 21.04 -53.77 -15.30
CA GLY A 12 20.27 -54.90 -14.77
C GLY A 12 19.39 -54.40 -13.62
N ASN A 13 18.19 -54.23 -13.74
CA ASN A 13 16.85 -54.70 -14.04
C ASN A 13 16.38 -55.81 -13.08
N ARG A 14 15.12 -55.61 -12.58
CA ARG A 14 14.16 -56.55 -11.93
C ARG A 14 14.46 -56.88 -10.46
N GLY A 15 13.49 -56.96 -9.56
CA GLY A 15 12.04 -57.08 -9.61
C GLY A 15 11.53 -57.55 -8.25
N ASN A 16 10.38 -57.11 -7.90
CA ASN A 16 9.23 -57.84 -7.38
C ASN A 16 9.23 -58.56 -6.02
N GLN A 17 8.13 -58.35 -5.30
CA GLN A 17 7.40 -59.23 -4.34
C GLN A 17 8.03 -59.37 -2.94
N GLY A 18 7.37 -58.91 -1.88
CA GLY A 18 6.13 -59.49 -1.32
C GLY A 18 6.41 -60.08 0.03
N ASN A 19 5.72 -59.76 1.05
CA ASN A 19 5.01 -60.60 2.00
C ASN A 19 5.00 -60.09 3.44
N ARG A 20 3.84 -59.80 3.97
CA ARG A 20 3.12 -60.37 5.13
C ARG A 20 3.93 -60.94 6.30
N GLY A 21 3.55 -60.50 7.51
CA GLY A 21 3.75 -61.18 8.80
C GLY A 21 3.47 -60.21 9.93
N SER A 22 2.35 -60.10 10.50
CA SER A 22 1.61 -60.80 11.57
C SER A 22 2.28 -60.76 12.95
N TRP A 23 1.63 -60.02 13.82
CA TRP A 23 1.31 -60.07 15.27
C TRP A 23 2.24 -60.85 16.21
N PRO A 24 2.33 -60.53 17.53
CA PRO A 24 1.29 -60.89 18.46
C PRO A 24 0.97 -59.92 19.63
N ARG A 25 -0.12 -60.33 20.25
CA ARG A 25 -0.85 -59.81 21.43
C ARG A 25 -0.12 -60.02 22.75
N GLY A 26 -0.54 -59.19 23.73
CA GLY A 26 -0.58 -59.45 25.15
C GLY A 26 -1.00 -58.16 25.87
N GLY A 27 -2.03 -57.95 26.56
CA GLY A 27 -2.94 -58.72 27.37
C GLY A 27 -2.82 -58.37 28.85
N SER A 28 -3.77 -57.53 29.40
CA SER A 28 -4.42 -57.69 30.72
C SER A 28 -5.15 -56.41 31.09
N SER A 29 -6.42 -56.40 31.05
CA SER A 29 -7.54 -56.50 31.98
C SER A 29 -7.38 -55.74 33.30
N ARG A 30 -8.28 -54.76 33.49
CA ARG A 30 -9.17 -54.64 34.64
C ARG A 30 -10.24 -53.60 34.36
N GLY A 31 -11.48 -54.03 34.50
CA GLY A 31 -12.69 -53.30 34.27
C GLY A 31 -13.18 -52.53 35.47
N PHE A 32 -14.14 -51.67 35.19
CA PHE A 32 -15.31 -51.43 36.03
C PHE A 32 -16.48 -50.89 35.21
N GLU A 33 -17.65 -51.48 35.49
CA GLU A 33 -19.02 -51.21 35.11
C GLU A 33 -19.37 -49.73 34.84
N GLY A 34 -20.16 -49.31 33.85
CA GLY A 34 -21.48 -49.75 33.49
C GLY A 34 -22.46 -48.61 33.68
N ARG A 35 -23.07 -48.07 32.61
CA ARG A 35 -24.48 -47.65 32.50
C ARG A 35 -24.72 -46.73 31.30
N GLY A 36 -25.75 -47.08 30.57
CA GLY A 36 -26.58 -46.10 29.87
C GLY A 36 -26.33 -45.97 28.35
N ARG A 37 -26.71 -46.93 27.55
CA ARG A 37 -27.08 -46.72 26.11
C ARG A 37 -28.33 -45.86 26.07
N SER A 38 -28.23 -44.64 25.54
CA SER A 38 -29.36 -43.98 24.91
C SER A 38 -29.08 -43.88 23.42
N ASN A 39 -29.83 -44.65 22.65
CA ASN A 39 -29.97 -44.50 21.21
C ASN A 39 -30.59 -43.13 20.93
N TYR A 40 -29.79 -42.20 20.44
CA TYR A 40 -30.36 -41.08 19.67
C TYR A 40 -30.14 -41.35 18.18
N GLY A 41 -31.28 -41.48 17.53
CA GLY A 41 -31.37 -41.73 16.13
C GLY A 41 -30.62 -40.68 15.30
N ARG A 42 -29.89 -41.18 14.31
CA ARG A 42 -29.49 -40.36 13.15
C ARG A 42 -30.73 -39.87 12.45
N GLN A 43 -31.23 -38.71 12.83
CA GLN A 43 -32.11 -37.95 11.97
C GLN A 43 -31.19 -37.24 10.94
N ASN A 44 -31.31 -37.70 9.70
CA ASN A 44 -30.83 -37.00 8.52
C ASN A 44 -31.55 -35.66 8.47
N ALA A 45 -30.95 -34.61 9.06
CA ALA A 45 -31.30 -33.24 8.78
C ALA A 45 -30.69 -32.89 7.42
N ASN A 46 -31.31 -33.31 6.33
CA ASN A 46 -31.26 -32.57 5.07
C ASN A 46 -31.97 -31.24 5.30
N GLN A 47 -31.32 -30.33 6.01
CA GLN A 47 -31.68 -28.94 5.91
C GLN A 47 -31.28 -28.52 4.49
N HIS A 48 -32.27 -28.37 3.62
CA HIS A 48 -32.18 -27.57 2.42
C HIS A 48 -31.68 -26.19 2.86
N TRP A 49 -30.40 -25.97 2.72
CA TRP A 49 -29.86 -24.63 2.59
C TRP A 49 -30.52 -24.08 1.34
N GLY A 50 -31.51 -23.20 1.52
CA GLY A 50 -32.08 -22.44 0.41
C GLY A 50 -30.90 -21.87 -0.36
N LYS A 51 -30.95 -21.95 -1.69
CA LYS A 51 -29.99 -21.25 -2.56
C LYS A 51 -29.81 -19.85 -1.97
N PRO A 52 -28.58 -19.36 -1.77
CA PRO A 52 -28.38 -18.01 -1.26
C PRO A 52 -29.27 -17.10 -2.09
N LYS A 53 -30.13 -16.30 -1.42
CA LYS A 53 -30.88 -15.25 -2.10
C LYS A 53 -29.83 -14.48 -2.87
N ARG A 54 -30.02 -14.34 -4.20
CA ARG A 54 -29.20 -13.45 -5.03
C ARG A 54 -29.24 -12.11 -4.32
N ASP A 55 -28.07 -11.65 -3.87
CA ASP A 55 -27.97 -10.34 -3.25
C ASP A 55 -28.46 -9.33 -4.30
N VAL A 56 -29.49 -8.58 -3.97
CA VAL A 56 -29.84 -7.39 -4.73
C VAL A 56 -28.58 -6.54 -4.72
N PRO A 57 -28.05 -6.08 -5.90
CA PRO A 57 -26.86 -5.28 -5.95
C PRO A 57 -26.99 -4.12 -4.96
N SER A 58 -26.11 -4.04 -3.98
CA SER A 58 -26.19 -2.97 -2.99
C SER A 58 -26.04 -1.64 -3.72
N LYS A 59 -26.94 -0.70 -3.47
CA LYS A 59 -26.87 0.64 -4.06
C LYS A 59 -25.51 1.26 -3.73
N ARG A 60 -24.80 1.74 -4.73
CA ARG A 60 -23.52 2.42 -4.56
C ARG A 60 -23.72 3.88 -4.21
N LEU A 61 -22.74 4.47 -3.53
CA LEU A 61 -22.73 5.90 -3.25
C LEU A 61 -22.67 6.72 -4.54
N SER A 62 -23.54 7.72 -4.64
CA SER A 62 -23.49 8.74 -5.70
C SER A 62 -22.65 9.95 -5.27
N GLU A 63 -22.30 10.79 -6.22
CA GLU A 63 -21.64 12.08 -5.94
C GLU A 63 -22.51 13.00 -5.07
N GLN A 64 -23.82 12.96 -5.23
CA GLN A 64 -24.75 13.74 -4.42
C GLN A 64 -24.75 13.31 -2.95
N ASP A 65 -24.68 12.02 -2.67
CA ASP A 65 -24.63 11.48 -1.30
C ASP A 65 -23.44 12.04 -0.51
N ILE A 66 -22.32 12.30 -1.20
CA ILE A 66 -21.09 12.83 -0.60
C ILE A 66 -20.95 14.35 -0.76
N GLY A 67 -22.01 15.07 -1.14
CA GLY A 67 -22.03 16.52 -1.22
C GLY A 67 -21.34 17.13 -2.44
N VAL A 68 -21.04 16.35 -3.46
CA VAL A 68 -20.40 16.79 -4.72
C VAL A 68 -21.49 17.17 -5.71
N THR A 69 -21.88 18.46 -5.76
CA THR A 69 -23.07 18.91 -6.50
C THR A 69 -22.80 20.05 -7.48
N LYS A 70 -21.65 20.73 -7.41
CA LYS A 70 -21.35 21.91 -8.21
C LYS A 70 -20.22 21.67 -9.22
N TYR A 71 -20.14 22.58 -10.19
CA TYR A 71 -19.06 22.70 -11.18
C TYR A 71 -18.53 24.13 -11.18
N ILE A 72 -17.30 24.33 -11.65
CA ILE A 72 -16.73 25.67 -11.74
C ILE A 72 -16.78 26.24 -13.16
N ASN A 73 -16.77 25.35 -14.17
CA ASN A 73 -16.80 25.74 -15.58
C ASN A 73 -18.20 25.60 -16.15
N GLU A 74 -18.52 26.44 -17.15
CA GLU A 74 -19.77 26.41 -17.89
C GLU A 74 -19.49 25.90 -19.31
N HIS A 75 -19.68 24.62 -19.54
CA HIS A 75 -19.72 23.97 -20.86
C HIS A 75 -20.64 22.75 -20.76
N GLU A 76 -21.10 22.25 -21.91
CA GLU A 76 -22.09 21.14 -21.96
C GLU A 76 -21.51 19.80 -21.50
N GLY A 77 -20.19 19.64 -21.47
CA GLY A 77 -19.55 18.37 -21.23
C GLY A 77 -19.65 17.41 -22.42
N PHE A 78 -19.16 16.21 -22.25
CA PHE A 78 -19.24 15.15 -23.25
C PHE A 78 -19.11 13.77 -22.62
N ASN A 79 -19.50 12.73 -23.37
CA ASN A 79 -19.37 11.35 -22.91
C ASN A 79 -17.92 10.87 -22.98
N GLY A 80 -17.56 9.99 -22.05
CA GLY A 80 -16.26 9.34 -22.04
C GLY A 80 -16.17 8.30 -20.92
N ILE A 81 -15.67 7.11 -21.24
CA ILE A 81 -15.58 6.01 -20.29
C ILE A 81 -14.22 6.06 -19.60
N ILE A 82 -14.24 6.09 -18.27
CA ILE A 82 -13.06 6.17 -17.40
C ILE A 82 -12.67 4.76 -16.97
N LYS A 83 -11.36 4.43 -17.02
CA LYS A 83 -10.82 3.17 -16.47
C LYS A 83 -11.49 1.90 -17.03
N THR A 84 -11.77 1.85 -18.33
CA THR A 84 -12.22 0.61 -18.98
C THR A 84 -11.18 -0.49 -18.80
N ARG A 85 -9.91 -0.15 -18.99
CA ARG A 85 -8.75 -1.02 -18.75
C ARG A 85 -7.80 -0.40 -17.72
N PHE A 86 -6.92 -1.20 -17.10
CA PHE A 86 -5.87 -0.68 -16.22
C PHE A 86 -4.91 0.26 -16.95
N SER A 87 -4.61 -0.03 -18.21
CA SER A 87 -3.77 0.81 -19.10
C SER A 87 -4.36 2.18 -19.39
N ASP A 88 -5.69 2.34 -19.28
CA ASP A 88 -6.37 3.60 -19.54
C ASP A 88 -6.16 4.64 -18.43
N PHE A 89 -5.59 4.23 -17.31
CA PHE A 89 -5.35 5.11 -16.17
C PHE A 89 -3.96 4.86 -15.59
N GLN A 90 -3.02 5.72 -15.94
CA GLN A 90 -1.64 5.61 -15.49
C GLN A 90 -1.29 6.78 -14.57
N VAL A 91 -0.56 6.50 -13.48
CA VAL A 91 -0.20 7.49 -12.47
C VAL A 91 1.29 7.38 -12.16
N SER A 92 2.01 8.46 -12.34
CA SER A 92 3.41 8.59 -11.96
C SER A 92 3.55 9.62 -10.85
N GLU A 93 4.23 9.28 -9.76
CA GLU A 93 4.51 10.20 -8.67
C GLU A 93 5.46 11.32 -9.12
N ILE A 94 5.26 12.53 -8.62
CA ILE A 94 6.19 13.67 -8.80
C ILE A 94 6.81 13.93 -7.44
N ASN A 95 8.14 13.79 -7.33
CA ASN A 95 8.85 14.03 -6.07
C ASN A 95 8.95 15.53 -5.76
N GLU A 96 9.51 15.89 -4.61
CA GLU A 96 9.66 17.29 -4.16
C GLU A 96 10.55 18.12 -5.11
N GLN A 97 11.47 17.47 -5.84
CA GLN A 97 12.33 18.10 -6.84
C GLN A 97 11.62 18.32 -8.19
N GLY A 98 10.41 17.80 -8.36
CA GLY A 98 9.63 17.89 -9.59
C GLY A 98 9.93 16.80 -10.61
N GLU A 99 10.70 15.79 -10.25
CA GLU A 99 10.98 14.63 -11.11
C GLU A 99 9.78 13.68 -11.13
N VAL A 100 9.46 13.14 -12.31
CA VAL A 100 8.37 12.17 -12.50
C VAL A 100 8.91 10.74 -12.36
N ALA A 101 8.30 9.95 -11.51
CA ALA A 101 8.63 8.54 -11.36
C ALA A 101 8.29 7.79 -12.65
N LYS A 102 9.30 7.29 -13.35
CA LYS A 102 9.16 6.47 -14.56
C LYS A 102 10.15 5.30 -14.47
N LEU A 103 9.64 4.08 -14.60
CA LEU A 103 10.50 2.90 -14.61
C LEU A 103 11.17 2.77 -15.98
N THR A 104 12.48 3.04 -16.04
CA THR A 104 13.27 3.06 -17.28
C THR A 104 14.46 2.11 -17.26
N ASP A 105 14.86 1.64 -16.07
CA ASP A 105 16.01 0.76 -15.90
C ASP A 105 15.76 -0.27 -14.80
N LEU A 106 15.88 -1.55 -15.13
CA LEU A 106 15.78 -2.67 -14.19
C LEU A 106 17.16 -3.15 -13.67
N SER A 107 18.23 -2.58 -14.17
CA SER A 107 19.58 -2.97 -13.77
C SER A 107 19.86 -2.59 -12.32
N THR A 108 20.66 -3.40 -11.64
CA THR A 108 21.14 -3.08 -10.30
C THR A 108 22.45 -2.29 -10.41
N PRO A 109 22.64 -1.27 -9.55
CA PRO A 109 23.90 -0.51 -9.57
C PRO A 109 25.11 -1.42 -9.27
N ALA A 110 26.23 -1.12 -9.93
CA ALA A 110 27.48 -1.79 -9.67
C ALA A 110 27.94 -1.50 -8.23
N VAL A 111 28.46 -2.51 -7.55
CA VAL A 111 29.01 -2.30 -6.20
C VAL A 111 30.15 -1.29 -6.30
N PRO A 112 30.17 -0.24 -5.49
CA PRO A 112 31.30 0.66 -5.41
C PRO A 112 32.53 -0.18 -5.12
N ARG A 113 33.51 -0.15 -6.01
CA ARG A 113 34.83 -0.73 -5.72
C ARG A 113 35.52 0.29 -4.80
N ASP A 114 35.90 -0.16 -3.62
CA ASP A 114 36.94 0.59 -2.90
C ASP A 114 38.12 0.67 -3.86
N GLU A 115 38.41 1.85 -4.42
CA GLU A 115 39.65 2.12 -5.13
C GLU A 115 40.78 2.20 -4.10
N GLU A 116 41.02 1.09 -3.41
CA GLU A 116 42.36 0.84 -2.87
C GLU A 116 43.19 0.36 -4.06
N VAL A 117 43.91 1.28 -4.68
CA VAL A 117 45.10 0.96 -5.46
C VAL A 117 46.06 0.36 -4.45
N VAL A 118 45.98 -0.94 -4.27
CA VAL A 118 46.97 -1.68 -3.45
C VAL A 118 48.04 -2.11 -4.43
N ASP A 119 49.20 -1.48 -4.35
CA ASP A 119 50.39 -2.01 -4.97
C ASP A 119 50.61 -3.43 -4.43
N ASP A 120 50.81 -4.40 -5.33
CA ASP A 120 50.95 -5.83 -4.99
C ASP A 120 52.10 -6.12 -4.00
N GLU A 121 53.06 -5.24 -3.85
CA GLU A 121 54.13 -5.32 -2.87
C GLU A 121 53.73 -4.93 -1.44
N ASP A 122 52.71 -4.05 -1.28
CA ASP A 122 52.19 -3.70 0.04
C ASP A 122 51.23 -4.77 0.64
N LEU A 123 50.68 -5.65 -0.20
CA LEU A 123 49.83 -6.76 0.26
C LEU A 123 50.56 -7.81 1.09
N LEU A 124 51.81 -8.01 0.85
CA LEU A 124 52.67 -9.00 1.59
C LEU A 124 53.15 -8.45 2.93
N HIS A 125 53.40 -7.14 3.03
CA HIS A 125 53.93 -6.51 4.24
C HIS A 125 52.83 -5.99 5.20
N ASN A 126 51.59 -5.74 4.75
CA ASN A 126 50.52 -5.13 5.54
C ASN A 126 49.37 -6.08 5.91
N LYS A 127 49.55 -7.41 5.79
CA LYS A 127 48.53 -8.36 6.22
C LYS A 127 48.19 -8.24 7.73
N TYR A 128 49.17 -7.87 8.52
CA TYR A 128 49.09 -7.70 9.97
C TYR A 128 49.47 -6.27 10.33
N ASN A 129 48.49 -5.42 10.60
CA ASN A 129 48.74 -4.02 10.97
C ASN A 129 49.07 -3.89 12.48
N PRO A 130 50.33 -3.56 12.87
CA PRO A 130 50.74 -3.44 14.27
C PRO A 130 50.12 -2.24 14.99
N GLU A 131 49.60 -1.24 14.25
CA GLU A 131 48.93 -0.08 14.85
C GLU A 131 47.51 -0.42 15.35
N ILE A 132 46.90 -1.47 14.79
CA ILE A 132 45.56 -1.91 15.17
C ILE A 132 45.62 -2.95 16.28
N LEU A 133 46.51 -3.93 16.18
CA LEU A 133 46.78 -4.98 17.18
C LEU A 133 48.27 -5.26 17.28
N PRO A 134 48.81 -5.49 18.50
CA PRO A 134 50.19 -5.90 18.66
C PRO A 134 50.52 -7.19 17.87
N MET A 135 51.73 -7.30 17.35
CA MET A 135 52.16 -8.47 16.57
C MET A 135 51.98 -9.79 17.33
N GLU A 136 52.23 -9.80 18.65
CA GLU A 136 51.98 -10.96 19.49
C GLU A 136 50.50 -11.42 19.43
N THR A 137 49.57 -10.48 19.38
CA THR A 137 48.13 -10.78 19.24
C THR A 137 47.83 -11.34 17.84
N TRP A 138 48.44 -10.77 16.80
CA TRP A 138 48.33 -11.30 15.43
C TRP A 138 48.83 -12.72 15.30
N ASP A 139 49.98 -13.05 15.92
CA ASP A 139 50.54 -14.40 15.97
C ASP A 139 49.60 -15.38 16.68
N ARG A 140 49.01 -14.97 17.79
CA ARG A 140 48.02 -15.79 18.51
C ARG A 140 46.76 -16.05 17.65
N ILE A 141 46.26 -15.05 16.94
CA ILE A 141 45.09 -15.22 16.05
C ILE A 141 45.47 -16.11 14.86
N ASN A 142 46.67 -15.96 14.30
CA ASN A 142 47.18 -16.81 13.23
C ASN A 142 47.30 -18.28 13.67
N LYS A 143 47.75 -18.52 14.89
CA LYS A 143 47.79 -19.86 15.48
C LYS A 143 46.40 -20.49 15.60
N VAL A 144 45.38 -19.69 15.97
CA VAL A 144 43.98 -20.14 16.00
C VAL A 144 43.52 -20.49 14.57
N ALA A 145 43.87 -19.70 13.57
CA ALA A 145 43.49 -19.93 12.17
C ALA A 145 44.08 -21.20 11.59
N THR A 146 45.33 -21.47 11.89
CA THR A 146 46.14 -22.56 11.27
C THR A 146 46.04 -23.89 12.02
N THR A 147 45.74 -23.90 13.31
CA THR A 147 45.69 -25.15 14.12
C THR A 147 44.51 -26.03 13.70
N THR A 148 44.78 -27.28 13.36
CA THR A 148 43.78 -28.32 13.05
C THR A 148 43.48 -29.12 14.32
N GLY A 149 42.33 -28.81 15.00
CA GLY A 149 41.93 -29.54 16.21
C GLY A 149 40.66 -28.94 16.83
N SER A 150 40.01 -29.70 17.75
CA SER A 150 38.79 -29.25 18.41
C SER A 150 39.02 -28.31 19.60
N ASP A 151 40.21 -28.30 20.18
CA ASP A 151 40.57 -27.55 21.40
C ASP A 151 41.54 -26.41 21.11
N VAL A 152 41.09 -25.45 20.31
CA VAL A 152 41.84 -24.23 20.07
C VAL A 152 41.38 -23.17 21.03
N GLU A 153 42.32 -22.66 21.85
CA GLU A 153 42.07 -21.59 22.82
C GLU A 153 41.69 -20.29 22.09
N LYS A 154 40.61 -19.64 22.56
CA LYS A 154 40.14 -18.36 22.02
C LYS A 154 41.12 -17.24 22.34
N VAL A 155 41.36 -16.39 21.39
CA VAL A 155 42.16 -15.17 21.64
C VAL A 155 41.22 -14.08 22.15
N GLN A 156 41.50 -13.51 23.31
CA GLN A 156 40.79 -12.39 23.89
C GLN A 156 41.66 -11.14 23.91
N VAL A 157 41.07 -10.02 23.47
CA VAL A 157 41.73 -8.70 23.44
C VAL A 157 40.89 -7.76 24.29
N ASP A 158 41.51 -7.16 25.33
CA ASP A 158 40.84 -6.15 26.14
C ASP A 158 40.64 -4.86 25.35
N VAL A 159 39.39 -4.46 25.21
CA VAL A 159 38.94 -3.26 24.49
C VAL A 159 38.14 -2.33 25.39
N THR A 160 38.34 -2.45 26.70
CA THR A 160 37.70 -1.62 27.71
C THR A 160 38.11 -0.15 27.49
N GLY A 161 37.13 0.76 27.37
CA GLY A 161 37.39 2.17 27.08
C GLY A 161 37.51 2.52 25.57
N MET A 162 37.61 1.54 24.68
CA MET A 162 37.63 1.81 23.24
C MET A 162 36.24 2.18 22.73
N THR A 163 36.18 3.13 21.76
CA THR A 163 34.97 3.51 21.06
C THR A 163 34.43 2.36 20.21
N LYS A 164 33.17 2.44 19.80
CA LYS A 164 32.57 1.44 18.88
C LYS A 164 33.33 1.37 17.56
N GLU A 165 33.82 2.51 17.05
CA GLU A 165 34.55 2.61 15.80
C GLU A 165 35.93 1.92 15.89
N GLN A 166 36.64 2.13 17.00
CA GLN A 166 37.94 1.46 17.22
C GLN A 166 37.77 -0.07 17.30
N ARG A 167 36.75 -0.57 17.99
CA ARG A 167 36.46 -2.01 18.02
C ARG A 167 36.07 -2.56 16.65
N THR A 168 35.33 -1.79 15.84
CA THR A 168 35.00 -2.17 14.48
C THR A 168 36.24 -2.30 13.61
N LYS A 169 37.21 -1.37 13.72
CA LYS A 169 38.50 -1.46 13.03
C LYS A 169 39.26 -2.74 13.34
N ILE A 170 39.25 -3.19 14.62
CA ILE A 170 39.89 -4.46 15.02
C ILE A 170 39.19 -5.65 14.36
N HIS A 171 37.86 -5.71 14.36
CA HIS A 171 37.11 -6.78 13.73
C HIS A 171 37.34 -6.81 12.19
N ASP A 172 37.37 -5.65 11.54
CA ASP A 172 37.58 -5.53 10.10
C ASP A 172 39.02 -5.94 9.70
N ALA A 173 40.01 -5.53 10.49
CA ALA A 173 41.43 -5.92 10.24
C ALA A 173 41.64 -7.44 10.33
N VAL A 174 41.08 -8.09 11.37
CA VAL A 174 41.16 -9.55 11.52
C VAL A 174 40.37 -10.26 10.40
N LYS A 175 39.20 -9.74 10.02
CA LYS A 175 38.45 -10.29 8.90
C LYS A 175 39.15 -10.13 7.56
N LYS A 176 39.83 -9.00 7.34
CA LYS A 176 40.69 -8.77 6.15
C LYS A 176 41.86 -9.76 6.11
N ALA A 177 42.48 -10.04 7.26
CA ALA A 177 43.65 -10.92 7.34
C ALA A 177 43.31 -12.42 7.20
N PHE A 178 42.19 -12.88 7.76
CA PHE A 178 41.88 -14.31 7.89
C PHE A 178 40.55 -14.73 7.20
N GLY A 179 39.83 -13.79 6.60
CA GLY A 179 38.57 -14.07 5.92
C GLY A 179 37.50 -14.68 6.85
N GLU A 180 36.84 -15.72 6.37
CA GLU A 180 35.80 -16.44 7.13
C GLU A 180 36.38 -17.51 8.09
N SER A 181 37.70 -17.69 8.15
CA SER A 181 38.33 -18.71 8.99
C SER A 181 38.23 -18.38 10.49
N ILE A 182 38.13 -17.09 10.82
CA ILE A 182 38.10 -16.58 12.19
C ILE A 182 36.79 -15.80 12.41
N VAL A 183 36.12 -16.07 13.50
CA VAL A 183 34.91 -15.36 13.94
C VAL A 183 35.23 -14.47 15.13
N GLY A 184 35.06 -13.16 14.97
CA GLY A 184 35.22 -12.18 16.03
C GLY A 184 33.89 -11.87 16.72
N SER A 185 33.83 -11.86 18.05
CA SER A 185 32.69 -11.43 18.84
C SER A 185 33.13 -10.50 19.97
N THR A 186 32.28 -9.57 20.38
CA THR A 186 32.53 -8.71 21.55
C THR A 186 31.74 -9.23 22.74
N ILE A 187 32.40 -9.48 23.85
CA ILE A 187 31.77 -9.93 25.11
C ILE A 187 32.08 -8.95 26.24
N THR A 188 31.22 -8.90 27.23
CA THR A 188 31.45 -8.14 28.47
C THR A 188 31.53 -9.13 29.60
N VAL A 189 32.63 -9.09 30.37
CA VAL A 189 32.88 -9.91 31.52
C VAL A 189 33.35 -8.99 32.63
N ASP A 190 32.70 -9.00 33.81
CA ASP A 190 33.04 -8.18 34.97
C ASP A 190 33.27 -6.69 34.64
N ASP A 191 32.31 -6.08 33.93
CA ASP A 191 32.33 -4.68 33.43
C ASP A 191 33.47 -4.33 32.47
N LYS A 192 34.31 -5.28 32.08
CA LYS A 192 35.31 -5.12 31.03
C LYS A 192 34.83 -5.67 29.73
N LYS A 193 35.21 -4.98 28.61
CA LYS A 193 34.87 -5.39 27.26
C LYS A 193 36.03 -6.06 26.58
N TYR A 194 35.79 -7.25 26.03
CA TYR A 194 36.77 -8.02 25.29
C TYR A 194 36.25 -8.31 23.88
N VAL A 195 37.16 -8.21 22.89
CA VAL A 195 36.92 -8.81 21.56
C VAL A 195 37.55 -10.20 21.59
N THR A 196 36.75 -11.22 21.29
CA THR A 196 37.21 -12.63 21.25
C THR A 196 37.24 -13.12 19.81
N PHE A 197 38.33 -13.80 19.46
CA PHE A 197 38.50 -14.44 18.15
C PHE A 197 38.56 -15.95 18.31
N ASP A 198 37.66 -16.64 17.57
CA ASP A 198 37.56 -18.09 17.59
C ASP A 198 37.57 -18.63 16.15
N LYS A 199 38.01 -19.88 15.98
CA LYS A 199 37.99 -20.56 14.70
C LYS A 199 36.54 -20.81 14.24
N TYR A 200 36.25 -20.59 12.97
CA TYR A 200 34.91 -20.89 12.43
C TYR A 200 34.62 -22.39 12.57
N ARG A 201 33.47 -22.71 13.17
CA ARG A 201 32.90 -24.06 13.26
C ARG A 201 31.50 -24.08 12.72
N LYS A 202 31.11 -25.15 12.04
CA LYS A 202 29.73 -25.32 11.53
C LYS A 202 28.73 -25.23 12.69
N GLY A 203 27.89 -24.18 12.70
CA GLY A 203 26.94 -23.89 13.79
C GLY A 203 27.26 -22.62 14.60
N VAL A 204 28.44 -22.05 14.48
CA VAL A 204 28.75 -20.72 15.03
C VAL A 204 28.10 -19.66 14.14
N ARG A 205 27.33 -18.74 14.75
CA ARG A 205 26.64 -17.68 14.01
C ARG A 205 27.69 -16.71 13.46
N ILE A 206 27.92 -16.77 12.15
CA ILE A 206 28.76 -15.76 11.46
C ILE A 206 27.97 -14.45 11.51
N ASP A 207 28.63 -13.36 11.91
CA ASP A 207 28.07 -12.02 11.76
C ASP A 207 28.10 -11.67 10.25
N ASN A 208 27.03 -12.05 9.56
CA ASN A 208 26.80 -11.75 8.15
C ASN A 208 26.29 -10.32 7.94
N ARG A 209 26.62 -9.39 8.82
CA ARG A 209 26.37 -7.98 8.55
C ARG A 209 27.21 -7.58 7.36
N VAL A 210 26.56 -7.55 6.21
CA VAL A 210 27.19 -7.04 4.97
C VAL A 210 27.54 -5.59 5.25
N LYS A 211 28.84 -5.23 5.16
CA LYS A 211 29.30 -3.85 5.25
C LYS A 211 28.47 -3.04 4.23
N TRP A 212 27.78 -1.99 4.71
CA TRP A 212 27.09 -1.09 3.82
C TRP A 212 28.11 -0.28 3.04
N VAL A 213 28.18 -0.51 1.74
CA VAL A 213 29.18 0.11 0.84
C VAL A 213 28.59 1.16 -0.09
N TRP A 214 27.25 1.35 -0.03
CA TRP A 214 26.53 2.27 -0.89
C TRP A 214 26.53 3.68 -0.30
N PRO A 215 26.46 4.74 -1.14
CA PRO A 215 26.35 6.11 -0.65
C PRO A 215 25.00 6.32 0.05
N GLY A 216 24.98 7.16 1.10
CA GLY A 216 23.79 7.45 1.87
C GLY A 216 23.27 6.30 2.75
N GLU A 217 22.22 6.57 3.53
CA GLU A 217 21.63 5.58 4.45
C GLU A 217 20.46 4.79 3.85
N TYR A 218 19.81 5.31 2.82
CA TYR A 218 18.61 4.74 2.21
C TYR A 218 18.84 4.45 0.73
N VAL A 219 18.46 3.25 0.30
CA VAL A 219 18.29 2.94 -1.11
C VAL A 219 16.87 3.38 -1.52
N TYR A 220 16.78 4.18 -2.57
CA TYR A 220 15.56 4.57 -3.25
C TYR A 220 15.43 3.77 -4.53
N PHE A 221 14.21 3.40 -4.87
CA PHE A 221 13.92 2.67 -6.10
C PHE A 221 12.49 2.96 -6.56
N ILE A 222 12.25 2.89 -7.86
CA ILE A 222 10.91 3.01 -8.42
C ILE A 222 10.23 1.65 -8.37
N VAL A 223 8.98 1.66 -7.91
CA VAL A 223 8.06 0.53 -7.96
C VAL A 223 6.99 0.84 -8.98
N TYR A 224 7.00 0.09 -10.07
CA TYR A 224 5.91 0.02 -11.05
C TYR A 224 4.98 -1.11 -10.64
N LYS A 225 3.66 -0.88 -10.70
CA LYS A 225 2.65 -1.88 -10.35
C LYS A 225 1.38 -1.77 -11.18
N GLU A 226 0.74 -2.92 -11.42
CA GLU A 226 -0.52 -3.05 -12.14
C GLU A 226 -1.56 -3.74 -11.25
N ASN A 227 -2.82 -3.27 -11.27
CA ASN A 227 -3.94 -3.84 -10.50
C ASN A 227 -3.61 -4.19 -9.04
N CYS A 228 -2.75 -3.43 -8.43
CA CYS A 228 -2.26 -3.63 -7.07
C CYS A 228 -2.20 -2.28 -6.35
N ASP A 229 -2.68 -2.18 -5.11
CA ASP A 229 -2.52 -0.95 -4.34
C ASP A 229 -1.14 -0.85 -3.68
N THR A 230 -0.79 0.34 -3.20
CA THR A 230 0.55 0.60 -2.63
C THR A 230 0.81 -0.23 -1.37
N MET A 231 -0.19 -0.41 -0.51
CA MET A 231 -0.05 -1.19 0.74
C MET A 231 0.15 -2.68 0.45
N GLU A 232 -0.58 -3.21 -0.52
CA GLU A 232 -0.41 -4.58 -1.00
C GLU A 232 0.98 -4.78 -1.61
N ALA A 233 1.43 -3.86 -2.47
CA ALA A 233 2.76 -3.91 -3.06
C ALA A 233 3.85 -3.88 -1.99
N ALA A 234 3.77 -2.95 -1.03
CA ALA A 234 4.70 -2.86 0.09
C ALA A 234 4.74 -4.16 0.92
N SER A 235 3.56 -4.73 1.22
CA SER A 235 3.46 -5.98 1.98
C SER A 235 4.06 -7.16 1.23
N ARG A 236 3.82 -7.27 -0.09
CA ARG A 236 4.37 -8.34 -0.94
C ARG A 236 5.89 -8.22 -1.09
N ILE A 237 6.42 -7.01 -1.27
CA ILE A 237 7.86 -6.74 -1.32
C ILE A 237 8.50 -7.07 0.04
N ALA A 238 7.95 -6.59 1.16
CA ALA A 238 8.43 -6.86 2.50
C ALA A 238 8.48 -8.37 2.82
N ALA A 239 7.44 -9.11 2.44
CA ALA A 239 7.38 -10.56 2.61
C ALA A 239 8.48 -11.29 1.82
N ARG A 240 8.72 -10.89 0.56
CA ARG A 240 9.80 -11.45 -0.27
C ARG A 240 11.19 -11.12 0.27
N LEU A 241 11.37 -9.93 0.81
CA LEU A 241 12.62 -9.50 1.43
C LEU A 241 12.84 -10.12 2.83
N ARG A 242 11.84 -10.87 3.35
CA ARG A 242 11.85 -11.44 4.70
C ARG A 242 12.10 -10.38 5.79
N LEU A 243 11.58 -9.17 5.55
CA LEU A 243 11.60 -8.12 6.55
C LEU A 243 10.66 -8.55 7.67
N GLN A 244 11.21 -8.95 8.80
CA GLN A 244 10.43 -9.44 9.93
C GLN A 244 9.45 -8.34 10.37
N VAL A 245 8.16 -8.67 10.23
CA VAL A 245 7.00 -8.09 10.92
C VAL A 245 6.46 -6.74 10.42
N ARG A 246 7.20 -5.84 9.74
CA ARG A 246 6.61 -4.51 9.46
C ARG A 246 6.83 -4.06 8.01
N SER A 247 5.75 -3.97 7.25
CA SER A 247 5.71 -3.21 5.99
C SER A 247 6.06 -1.72 6.18
N THR A 248 6.06 -1.24 7.42
CA THR A 248 6.47 0.11 7.83
C THR A 248 7.96 0.41 7.62
N LEU A 249 8.81 -0.59 7.37
CA LEU A 249 10.21 -0.37 7.01
C LEU A 249 10.39 0.17 5.59
N LEU A 250 9.38 0.00 4.72
CA LEU A 250 9.38 0.55 3.36
C LEU A 250 8.77 1.95 3.39
N GLY A 251 9.58 2.97 3.16
CA GLY A 251 9.13 4.35 3.01
C GLY A 251 8.49 4.56 1.63
N TYR A 252 7.41 5.35 1.57
CA TYR A 252 6.78 5.83 0.34
C TYR A 252 6.05 7.15 0.62
N ALA A 253 5.94 8.02 -0.42
CA ALA A 253 5.38 9.36 -0.24
C ALA A 253 3.86 9.43 -0.27
N GLY A 254 3.20 8.45 -0.89
CA GLY A 254 1.73 8.43 -0.97
C GLY A 254 1.20 7.13 -1.53
N THR A 255 -0.11 6.92 -1.40
CA THR A 255 -0.77 5.74 -1.95
C THR A 255 -1.26 6.00 -3.38
N LYS A 256 -1.18 5.01 -4.24
CA LYS A 256 -1.65 5.06 -5.63
C LYS A 256 -2.74 4.02 -5.86
N ASP A 257 -3.69 4.37 -6.69
CA ASP A 257 -4.86 3.56 -7.04
C ASP A 257 -4.51 2.11 -7.38
N ARG A 258 -5.41 1.18 -6.99
CA ARG A 258 -5.33 -0.22 -7.38
C ARG A 258 -5.65 -0.41 -8.85
N ARG A 259 -6.82 0.10 -9.33
CA ARG A 259 -7.26 -0.04 -10.73
C ARG A 259 -6.54 0.98 -11.63
N ALA A 260 -5.23 0.77 -11.81
CA ALA A 260 -4.34 1.63 -12.58
C ALA A 260 -3.01 0.92 -12.84
N LYS A 261 -2.19 1.45 -13.76
CA LYS A 261 -0.75 1.19 -13.87
C LYS A 261 -0.01 2.37 -13.25
N THR A 262 0.84 2.13 -12.26
CA THR A 262 1.41 3.24 -11.48
C THR A 262 2.88 3.08 -11.17
N SER A 263 3.63 4.18 -11.21
CA SER A 263 5.04 4.27 -10.83
C SER A 263 5.23 5.25 -9.68
N GLN A 264 5.94 4.84 -8.63
CA GLN A 264 6.24 5.66 -7.45
C GLN A 264 7.56 5.28 -6.81
N TRP A 265 8.16 6.19 -6.02
CA TRP A 265 9.35 5.86 -5.24
C TRP A 265 9.02 5.08 -3.98
N PHE A 266 9.91 4.14 -3.67
CA PHE A 266 10.05 3.51 -2.36
C PHE A 266 11.46 3.74 -1.82
N SER A 267 11.59 3.70 -0.50
CA SER A 267 12.90 3.72 0.17
C SER A 267 13.03 2.60 1.19
N LEU A 268 14.26 2.17 1.44
CA LEU A 268 14.59 1.16 2.45
C LEU A 268 15.96 1.45 3.05
N ARG A 269 16.08 1.41 4.37
CA ARG A 269 17.32 1.75 5.08
C ARG A 269 18.35 0.63 4.95
N LYS A 270 19.56 0.98 4.48
CA LYS A 270 20.75 0.10 4.42
C LYS A 270 20.47 -1.31 3.88
N PHE A 271 19.72 -1.38 2.78
CA PHE A 271 19.36 -2.64 2.15
C PHE A 271 19.96 -2.74 0.74
N ASP A 272 20.65 -3.85 0.44
CA ASP A 272 21.33 -4.06 -0.84
C ASP A 272 20.35 -4.09 -2.02
N PRO A 273 20.48 -3.20 -3.03
CA PRO A 273 19.58 -3.13 -4.19
C PRO A 273 19.51 -4.45 -4.97
N ARG A 274 20.57 -5.23 -5.02
CA ARG A 274 20.59 -6.55 -5.69
C ARG A 274 19.65 -7.54 -5.01
N LYS A 275 19.51 -7.48 -3.67
CA LYS A 275 18.55 -8.31 -2.93
C LYS A 275 17.14 -7.89 -3.20
N ILE A 276 16.86 -6.58 -3.36
CA ILE A 276 15.55 -6.05 -3.73
C ILE A 276 15.17 -6.54 -5.13
N ALA A 277 16.03 -6.36 -6.12
CA ALA A 277 15.81 -6.81 -7.49
C ALA A 277 15.53 -8.33 -7.57
N ASN A 278 16.35 -9.13 -6.89
CA ASN A 278 16.19 -10.59 -6.87
C ASN A 278 14.87 -11.03 -6.20
N ALA A 279 14.47 -10.37 -5.11
CA ALA A 279 13.24 -10.70 -4.40
C ALA A 279 11.98 -10.37 -5.21
N CYS A 280 12.05 -9.32 -6.05
CA CYS A 280 10.91 -8.86 -6.85
C CYS A 280 10.86 -9.47 -8.26
N ARG A 281 11.89 -10.19 -8.71
CA ARG A 281 11.99 -10.72 -10.08
C ARG A 281 10.78 -11.55 -10.53
N ASP A 282 10.20 -12.34 -9.63
CA ASP A 282 9.11 -13.25 -9.93
C ASP A 282 7.71 -12.64 -9.68
N LEU A 283 7.65 -11.34 -9.37
CA LEU A 283 6.38 -10.64 -9.20
C LEU A 283 5.90 -10.15 -10.57
N ARG A 284 4.83 -10.76 -11.12
CA ARG A 284 4.34 -10.45 -12.47
C ARG A 284 3.79 -9.03 -12.61
N ASP A 285 3.10 -8.55 -11.59
CA ASP A 285 2.36 -7.27 -11.54
C ASP A 285 3.12 -6.15 -10.78
N ILE A 286 4.36 -6.42 -10.35
CA ILE A 286 5.22 -5.46 -9.67
C ILE A 286 6.63 -5.57 -10.24
N GLN A 287 7.18 -4.45 -10.72
CA GLN A 287 8.56 -4.35 -11.19
C GLN A 287 9.27 -3.25 -10.40
N VAL A 288 10.56 -3.44 -10.15
CA VAL A 288 11.39 -2.50 -9.39
C VAL A 288 12.67 -2.17 -10.13
N GLY A 289 13.09 -0.90 -10.04
CA GLY A 289 14.31 -0.47 -10.73
C GLY A 289 14.67 0.98 -10.44
N ASN A 290 15.48 1.63 -11.29
CA ASN A 290 15.94 3.01 -11.14
C ASN A 290 16.47 3.29 -9.73
N TYR A 291 17.43 2.48 -9.28
CA TYR A 291 18.01 2.58 -7.93
C TYR A 291 18.82 3.86 -7.77
N SER A 292 18.63 4.53 -6.64
CA SER A 292 19.41 5.69 -6.20
C SER A 292 19.61 5.64 -4.69
N PHE A 293 20.43 6.57 -4.14
CA PHE A 293 20.76 6.55 -2.72
C PHE A 293 20.58 7.95 -2.13
N ARG A 294 20.04 8.03 -0.91
CA ARG A 294 19.83 9.28 -0.17
C ARG A 294 20.10 9.07 1.32
N ASP A 295 20.32 10.18 2.05
CA ASP A 295 20.54 10.11 3.51
C ASP A 295 19.23 10.10 4.31
N THR A 296 18.13 10.49 3.70
CA THR A 296 16.82 10.63 4.36
C THR A 296 15.85 9.54 3.94
N ASN A 297 14.97 9.14 4.86
CA ASN A 297 13.86 8.24 4.56
C ASN A 297 12.77 8.96 3.76
N LEU A 298 12.10 8.24 2.86
CA LEU A 298 10.90 8.72 2.18
C LEU A 298 9.70 8.56 3.09
N LYS A 299 9.04 9.66 3.44
CA LYS A 299 7.88 9.70 4.32
C LYS A 299 6.62 10.09 3.56
N LEU A 300 5.46 9.79 4.12
CA LEU A 300 4.17 10.25 3.58
C LEU A 300 4.17 11.77 3.43
N GLY A 301 3.64 12.25 2.29
CA GLY A 301 3.58 13.67 1.97
C GLY A 301 4.83 14.26 1.31
N MET A 302 5.94 13.54 1.20
CA MET A 302 7.15 13.99 0.52
C MET A 302 7.00 13.87 -1.01
N LEU A 303 5.97 14.50 -1.56
CA LEU A 303 5.72 14.56 -3.00
C LEU A 303 5.15 15.93 -3.39
N LYS A 304 5.46 16.37 -4.59
CA LYS A 304 4.93 17.61 -5.19
C LYS A 304 3.60 17.38 -5.91
N GLY A 305 3.29 16.14 -6.27
CA GLY A 305 2.06 15.81 -7.00
C GLY A 305 2.08 14.46 -7.69
N ASN A 306 1.16 14.29 -8.60
CA ASN A 306 1.05 13.11 -9.44
C ASN A 306 0.79 13.50 -10.88
N GLN A 307 1.50 12.90 -11.83
CA GLN A 307 1.21 13.00 -13.25
C GLN A 307 0.27 11.86 -13.64
N PHE A 308 -0.79 12.22 -14.32
CA PHE A 308 -1.80 11.29 -14.83
C PHE A 308 -1.70 11.23 -16.35
N ARG A 309 -1.70 10.02 -16.90
CA ARG A 309 -1.90 9.73 -18.34
C ARG A 309 -3.18 8.91 -18.46
N ILE A 310 -4.24 9.51 -19.01
CA ILE A 310 -5.60 8.96 -18.99
C ILE A 310 -6.13 8.79 -20.39
N CYS A 311 -6.79 7.68 -20.67
CA CYS A 311 -7.56 7.42 -21.85
C CYS A 311 -9.05 7.41 -21.54
N LEU A 312 -9.82 8.33 -22.10
CA LEU A 312 -11.27 8.31 -22.06
C LEU A 312 -11.77 7.68 -23.37
N ARG A 313 -12.43 6.53 -23.26
CA ARG A 313 -12.90 5.77 -24.41
C ARG A 313 -14.30 6.19 -24.85
N ASN A 314 -14.64 5.86 -26.09
CA ASN A 314 -15.98 6.09 -26.68
C ASN A 314 -16.44 7.56 -26.61
N VAL A 315 -15.56 8.49 -26.97
CA VAL A 315 -15.88 9.91 -27.07
C VAL A 315 -16.62 10.17 -28.37
N THR A 316 -17.86 10.69 -28.29
CA THR A 316 -18.68 10.96 -29.48
C THR A 316 -18.75 12.45 -29.84
N ALA A 317 -18.36 13.34 -28.90
CA ALA A 317 -18.34 14.79 -29.13
C ALA A 317 -17.37 15.19 -30.24
N SER A 318 -17.54 16.36 -30.85
CA SER A 318 -16.61 16.90 -31.83
C SER A 318 -15.25 17.23 -31.23
N ASP A 319 -14.20 17.40 -32.02
CA ASP A 319 -12.87 17.72 -31.51
C ASP A 319 -12.83 19.13 -30.92
N GLU A 320 -13.63 20.07 -31.48
CA GLU A 320 -13.77 21.44 -30.99
C GLU A 320 -14.39 21.47 -29.59
N CYS A 321 -15.45 20.69 -29.34
CA CYS A 321 -16.08 20.58 -28.02
C CYS A 321 -15.10 20.01 -26.97
N VAL A 322 -14.35 18.97 -27.33
CA VAL A 322 -13.32 18.39 -26.45
C VAL A 322 -12.21 19.41 -26.17
N ASP A 323 -11.77 20.14 -27.18
CA ASP A 323 -10.71 21.13 -27.07
C ASP A 323 -11.12 22.30 -26.18
N GLU A 324 -12.33 22.81 -26.33
CA GLU A 324 -12.89 23.87 -25.48
C GLU A 324 -12.98 23.43 -24.00
N ALA A 325 -13.53 22.24 -23.74
CA ALA A 325 -13.64 21.71 -22.39
C ALA A 325 -12.27 21.51 -21.73
N CYS A 326 -11.27 21.01 -22.50
CA CYS A 326 -9.90 20.84 -22.01
C CYS A 326 -9.22 22.19 -21.75
N LYS A 327 -9.43 23.21 -22.58
CA LYS A 327 -8.93 24.58 -22.35
C LYS A 327 -9.52 25.19 -21.07
N LEU A 328 -10.82 25.07 -20.87
CA LEU A 328 -11.50 25.54 -19.67
C LEU A 328 -10.97 24.84 -18.41
N LEU A 329 -10.78 23.52 -18.45
CA LEU A 329 -10.19 22.77 -17.34
C LEU A 329 -8.76 23.24 -17.03
N ARG A 330 -7.94 23.49 -18.05
CA ARG A 330 -6.56 23.98 -17.89
C ARG A 330 -6.52 25.40 -17.30
N GLU A 331 -7.44 26.29 -17.70
CA GLU A 331 -7.42 27.68 -17.33
C GLU A 331 -8.16 27.96 -16.02
N LYS A 332 -9.36 27.40 -15.85
CA LYS A 332 -10.22 27.65 -14.70
C LYS A 332 -10.16 26.53 -13.63
N GLY A 333 -9.45 25.42 -13.92
CA GLY A 333 -9.32 24.30 -12.99
C GLY A 333 -10.62 23.53 -12.74
N PHE A 334 -10.70 22.89 -11.60
CA PHE A 334 -11.84 22.10 -11.15
C PHE A 334 -12.01 22.21 -9.63
N LEU A 335 -13.23 21.95 -9.15
CA LEU A 335 -13.49 21.92 -7.71
C LEU A 335 -12.75 20.73 -7.07
N ASN A 336 -11.92 21.06 -6.07
CA ASN A 336 -10.99 20.11 -5.44
C ASN A 336 -11.70 19.19 -4.43
N TYR A 337 -12.90 18.69 -4.80
CA TYR A 337 -13.69 17.77 -3.99
C TYR A 337 -12.93 16.49 -3.64
N TYR A 338 -13.29 15.93 -2.50
CA TYR A 338 -12.96 14.53 -2.21
C TYR A 338 -13.87 13.61 -3.02
N GLY A 339 -13.27 12.75 -3.84
CA GLY A 339 -14.02 11.82 -4.69
C GLY A 339 -14.58 10.60 -3.93
N LEU A 340 -15.46 9.84 -4.60
CA LEU A 340 -16.12 8.65 -4.05
C LEU A 340 -15.16 7.64 -3.42
N GLN A 341 -13.92 7.55 -3.92
CA GLN A 341 -12.87 6.66 -3.39
C GLN A 341 -12.57 6.90 -1.90
N ARG A 342 -12.79 8.13 -1.40
CA ARG A 342 -12.59 8.50 0.00
C ARG A 342 -13.62 7.91 0.94
N PHE A 343 -14.80 7.59 0.43
CA PHE A 343 -15.99 7.25 1.20
C PHE A 343 -16.38 5.77 1.14
N GLY A 344 -15.65 4.96 0.36
CA GLY A 344 -16.02 3.59 0.05
C GLY A 344 -17.09 3.51 -1.04
N THR A 345 -17.44 2.31 -1.46
CA THR A 345 -18.33 2.10 -2.62
C THR A 345 -19.77 1.79 -2.24
N ARG A 346 -20.03 1.40 -0.99
CA ARG A 346 -21.36 0.93 -0.54
C ARG A 346 -22.09 1.99 0.24
N ILE A 347 -23.39 2.15 -0.04
CA ILE A 347 -24.24 3.11 0.67
C ILE A 347 -24.59 2.63 2.07
N GLU A 348 -24.67 1.29 2.30
CA GLU A 348 -25.10 0.73 3.58
C GLU A 348 -24.09 0.97 4.70
N VAL A 349 -22.80 0.99 4.36
CA VAL A 349 -21.71 1.21 5.34
C VAL A 349 -20.62 2.11 4.74
N PRO A 350 -20.92 3.39 4.48
CA PRO A 350 -19.92 4.33 3.99
C PRO A 350 -18.88 4.62 5.09
N THR A 351 -17.64 4.84 4.70
CA THR A 351 -16.53 5.07 5.64
C THR A 351 -16.78 6.30 6.54
N TYR A 352 -17.46 7.31 6.05
CA TYR A 352 -17.78 8.51 6.83
C TYR A 352 -18.78 8.26 7.97
N GLU A 353 -19.70 7.31 7.82
CA GLU A 353 -20.61 6.93 8.90
C GLU A 353 -19.87 6.24 10.05
N ILE A 354 -18.89 5.39 9.73
CA ILE A 354 -17.99 4.81 10.75
C ILE A 354 -17.22 5.92 11.44
N GLY A 355 -16.64 6.85 10.67
CA GLY A 355 -15.90 8.00 11.19
C GLY A 355 -16.74 8.89 12.10
N LYS A 356 -18.00 9.19 11.71
CA LYS A 356 -18.95 9.92 12.53
C LYS A 356 -19.19 9.27 13.88
N LYS A 357 -19.47 7.95 13.89
CA LYS A 357 -19.68 7.17 15.12
C LYS A 357 -18.46 7.18 16.03
N LEU A 358 -17.27 7.08 15.47
CA LEU A 358 -16.02 7.17 16.25
C LEU A 358 -15.85 8.55 16.89
N LEU A 359 -16.14 9.64 16.15
CA LEU A 359 -16.06 11.01 16.65
C LEU A 359 -17.12 11.30 17.72
N GLN A 360 -18.29 10.67 17.64
CA GLN A 360 -19.35 10.74 18.66
C GLN A 360 -19.01 9.92 19.92
N GLY A 361 -17.99 9.05 19.87
CA GLY A 361 -17.66 8.10 20.95
C GLY A 361 -18.51 6.83 20.94
N ASN A 362 -19.31 6.60 19.91
CA ASN A 362 -20.17 5.43 19.72
C ASN A 362 -19.39 4.22 19.17
N PHE A 363 -18.38 3.76 19.94
CA PHE A 363 -17.47 2.70 19.51
C PHE A 363 -18.18 1.38 19.19
N ARG A 364 -19.23 1.04 19.92
CA ARG A 364 -20.03 -0.18 19.69
C ARG A 364 -20.65 -0.17 18.30
N GLU A 365 -21.33 0.91 17.95
CA GLU A 365 -21.97 1.06 16.63
C GLU A 365 -20.93 1.15 15.50
N ALA A 366 -19.77 1.80 15.74
CA ALA A 366 -18.69 1.86 14.77
C ALA A 366 -18.15 0.45 14.47
N ILE A 367 -17.89 -0.36 15.51
CA ILE A 367 -17.44 -1.75 15.34
C ILE A 367 -18.51 -2.60 14.64
N GLN A 368 -19.77 -2.48 15.02
CA GLN A 368 -20.88 -3.17 14.36
C GLN A 368 -20.96 -2.82 12.87
N SER A 369 -20.71 -1.55 12.51
CA SER A 369 -20.66 -1.11 11.12
C SER A 369 -19.48 -1.71 10.34
N ILE A 370 -18.29 -1.82 10.97
CA ILE A 370 -17.12 -2.46 10.38
C ILE A 370 -17.36 -3.97 10.19
N LEU A 371 -17.96 -4.61 11.18
CA LEU A 371 -18.27 -6.05 11.18
C LEU A 371 -19.68 -6.35 10.63
N GLY A 372 -20.28 -5.44 9.86
CA GLY A 372 -21.61 -5.63 9.25
C GLY A 372 -21.67 -6.88 8.37
N GLU A 373 -22.83 -7.55 8.38
CA GLU A 373 -23.09 -8.74 7.55
C GLU A 373 -22.89 -8.42 6.07
N ARG A 374 -22.21 -9.29 5.36
CA ARG A 374 -21.95 -9.19 3.93
C ARG A 374 -21.70 -10.57 3.33
N SER A 375 -21.93 -10.71 2.04
CA SER A 375 -21.60 -11.91 1.28
C SER A 375 -20.09 -12.15 1.18
N GLY A 376 -19.69 -13.36 0.85
CA GLY A 376 -18.30 -13.74 0.62
C GLY A 376 -17.66 -14.55 1.76
N PRO A 377 -16.33 -14.69 1.77
CA PRO A 377 -15.62 -15.60 2.70
C PRO A 377 -15.85 -15.30 4.18
N MET A 378 -16.11 -14.04 4.53
CA MET A 378 -16.37 -13.59 5.90
C MET A 378 -17.82 -13.82 6.38
N SER A 379 -18.75 -14.11 5.49
CA SER A 379 -20.19 -14.17 5.78
C SER A 379 -20.52 -14.99 7.02
N ARG A 380 -19.96 -16.21 7.12
CA ARG A 380 -20.19 -17.10 8.26
C ARG A 380 -19.68 -16.52 9.59
N ALA A 381 -18.47 -15.95 9.58
CA ALA A 381 -17.87 -15.37 10.79
C ALA A 381 -18.66 -14.13 11.25
N LEU A 382 -19.05 -13.26 10.31
CA LEU A 382 -19.84 -12.06 10.61
C LEU A 382 -21.25 -12.43 11.13
N HIS A 383 -21.91 -13.41 10.52
CA HIS A 383 -23.19 -13.90 11.02
C HIS A 383 -23.09 -14.43 12.46
N LEU A 384 -22.06 -15.24 12.76
CA LEU A 384 -21.84 -15.75 14.11
C LEU A 384 -21.48 -14.63 15.12
N TYR A 385 -20.82 -13.58 14.69
CA TYR A 385 -20.57 -12.40 15.52
C TYR A 385 -21.88 -11.74 15.96
N HIS A 386 -22.83 -11.57 15.05
CA HIS A 386 -24.10 -10.92 15.35
C HIS A 386 -25.11 -11.81 16.07
N THR A 387 -25.08 -13.13 15.85
CA THR A 387 -26.11 -14.05 16.36
C THR A 387 -25.68 -14.85 17.58
N VAL A 388 -24.37 -15.05 17.78
CA VAL A 388 -23.85 -15.91 18.87
C VAL A 388 -22.86 -15.15 19.75
N SER A 389 -21.63 -14.91 19.27
CA SER A 389 -20.59 -14.19 20.01
C SER A 389 -19.34 -13.93 19.14
N ALA A 390 -18.47 -13.01 19.61
CA ALA A 390 -17.17 -12.79 19.00
C ALA A 390 -16.26 -14.03 19.04
N TYR A 391 -16.38 -14.86 20.08
CA TYR A 391 -15.63 -16.10 20.19
C TYR A 391 -16.06 -17.13 19.12
N ALA A 392 -17.36 -17.29 18.89
CA ALA A 392 -17.86 -18.15 17.80
C ALA A 392 -17.41 -17.68 16.41
N ALA A 393 -17.41 -16.35 16.20
CA ALA A 393 -16.91 -15.72 14.99
C ALA A 393 -15.41 -15.99 14.78
N LEU A 394 -14.60 -15.92 15.83
CA LEU A 394 -13.15 -16.20 15.78
C LEU A 394 -12.85 -17.62 15.30
N GLN A 395 -13.64 -18.61 15.75
CA GLN A 395 -13.48 -20.00 15.32
C GLN A 395 -13.87 -20.25 13.85
N ALA A 396 -14.64 -19.34 13.28
CA ALA A 396 -15.13 -19.41 11.90
C ALA A 396 -14.39 -18.46 10.94
N LEU A 397 -13.33 -17.78 11.42
CA LEU A 397 -12.56 -16.87 10.58
C LEU A 397 -11.83 -17.61 9.45
N PRO A 398 -11.98 -17.19 8.19
CA PRO A 398 -11.21 -17.75 7.10
C PRO A 398 -9.74 -17.29 7.16
N HIS A 399 -8.82 -18.09 6.62
CA HIS A 399 -7.40 -17.72 6.52
C HIS A 399 -7.17 -16.43 5.69
N SER A 400 -8.09 -16.13 4.77
CA SER A 400 -8.08 -14.92 3.93
C SER A 400 -8.82 -13.74 4.57
N ALA A 401 -9.12 -13.78 5.87
CA ALA A 401 -9.83 -12.71 6.55
C ALA A 401 -9.06 -11.38 6.45
N PRO A 402 -9.75 -10.26 6.14
CA PRO A 402 -9.11 -8.96 6.14
C PRO A 402 -8.55 -8.63 7.53
N PRO A 403 -7.35 -8.03 7.61
CA PRO A 403 -6.65 -7.83 8.88
C PRO A 403 -7.43 -7.00 9.92
N THR A 404 -8.21 -6.03 9.48
CA THR A 404 -9.00 -5.16 10.36
C THR A 404 -10.09 -5.95 11.09
N GLU A 405 -10.91 -6.70 10.35
CA GLU A 405 -12.00 -7.50 10.90
C GLU A 405 -11.47 -8.64 11.75
N ALA A 406 -10.41 -9.30 11.31
CA ALA A 406 -9.79 -10.39 12.06
C ALA A 406 -9.29 -9.92 13.42
N LYS A 407 -8.58 -8.78 13.49
CA LYS A 407 -8.08 -8.20 14.74
C LYS A 407 -9.20 -7.74 15.67
N LEU A 408 -10.26 -7.13 15.13
CA LEU A 408 -11.43 -6.72 15.91
C LEU A 408 -12.12 -7.94 16.54
N ILE A 409 -12.42 -8.97 15.75
CA ILE A 409 -13.05 -10.19 16.25
C ILE A 409 -12.15 -10.87 17.29
N GLN A 410 -10.84 -10.92 17.08
CA GLN A 410 -9.89 -11.50 18.02
C GLN A 410 -9.87 -10.73 19.37
N ALA A 411 -9.84 -9.39 19.33
CA ALA A 411 -9.84 -8.57 20.53
C ALA A 411 -11.16 -8.70 21.30
N LEU A 412 -12.30 -8.65 20.60
CA LEU A 412 -13.63 -8.78 21.21
C LEU A 412 -13.88 -10.21 21.75
N ALA A 413 -13.27 -11.23 21.17
CA ALA A 413 -13.34 -12.60 21.68
C ALA A 413 -12.57 -12.76 23.02
N GLN A 414 -11.56 -11.93 23.27
CA GLN A 414 -10.84 -11.87 24.55
C GLN A 414 -11.58 -11.06 25.60
N ASN A 415 -12.11 -9.90 25.21
CA ASN A 415 -12.89 -9.01 26.08
C ASN A 415 -13.94 -8.24 25.26
N GLU A 416 -15.18 -8.69 25.31
CA GLU A 416 -16.29 -8.12 24.55
C GLU A 416 -16.68 -6.69 24.97
N ASN A 417 -16.31 -6.28 26.19
CA ASN A 417 -16.62 -4.95 26.72
C ASN A 417 -15.51 -3.92 26.47
N ASP A 418 -14.30 -4.34 26.12
CA ASP A 418 -13.20 -3.43 25.79
C ASP A 418 -13.26 -2.99 24.33
N LEU A 419 -14.23 -2.13 24.03
CA LEU A 419 -14.45 -1.63 22.66
C LEU A 419 -13.31 -0.71 22.19
N ILE A 420 -12.70 0.02 23.10
CA ILE A 420 -11.61 0.95 22.80
C ILE A 420 -10.34 0.17 22.52
N GLY A 421 -9.99 -0.77 23.41
CA GLY A 421 -8.86 -1.66 23.20
C GLY A 421 -8.99 -2.49 21.93
N ALA A 422 -10.21 -2.92 21.58
CA ALA A 422 -10.48 -3.59 20.32
C ALA A 422 -10.22 -2.68 19.10
N MET A 423 -10.66 -1.41 19.16
CA MET A 423 -10.38 -0.43 18.10
C MET A 423 -8.89 -0.08 18.02
N ASP A 424 -8.15 -0.11 19.12
CA ASP A 424 -6.70 0.16 19.12
C ASP A 424 -5.89 -0.96 18.45
N GLN A 425 -6.45 -2.18 18.31
CA GLN A 425 -5.85 -3.25 17.48
C GLN A 425 -5.99 -2.99 15.98
N VAL A 426 -6.90 -2.13 15.55
CA VAL A 426 -7.01 -1.69 14.15
C VAL A 426 -5.86 -0.75 13.84
N ALA A 427 -5.19 -0.98 12.71
CA ALA A 427 -4.09 -0.12 12.29
C ALA A 427 -4.49 1.36 12.31
N ARG A 428 -3.60 2.22 12.85
CA ARG A 428 -3.87 3.65 13.03
C ARG A 428 -4.30 4.35 11.75
N ASN A 429 -3.63 4.06 10.63
CA ASN A 429 -3.98 4.62 9.32
C ASN A 429 -5.41 4.25 8.87
N VAL A 430 -5.91 3.06 9.21
CA VAL A 430 -7.30 2.65 8.92
C VAL A 430 -8.28 3.42 9.80
N ARG A 431 -7.98 3.59 11.09
CA ARG A 431 -8.82 4.40 12.00
C ARG A 431 -8.91 5.84 11.53
N LEU A 432 -7.78 6.43 11.14
CA LEU A 432 -7.71 7.78 10.60
C LEU A 432 -8.47 7.92 9.27
N LEU A 433 -8.42 6.89 8.40
CA LEU A 433 -9.20 6.89 7.16
C LEU A 433 -10.70 7.09 7.42
N TYR A 434 -11.27 6.41 8.42
CA TYR A 434 -12.67 6.58 8.80
C TYR A 434 -12.97 8.01 9.25
N ILE A 435 -12.17 8.54 10.16
CA ILE A 435 -12.41 9.87 10.75
C ILE A 435 -12.23 10.97 9.70
N HIS A 436 -11.18 10.91 8.91
CA HIS A 436 -10.94 11.88 7.83
C HIS A 436 -11.99 11.79 6.72
N SER A 437 -12.59 10.61 6.50
CA SER A 437 -13.72 10.49 5.57
C SER A 437 -14.91 11.36 5.99
N TYR A 438 -15.22 11.43 7.29
CA TYR A 438 -16.25 12.33 7.80
C TYR A 438 -15.89 13.81 7.60
N GLN A 439 -14.66 14.23 7.93
CA GLN A 439 -14.23 15.60 7.67
C GLN A 439 -14.31 15.97 6.19
N SER A 440 -13.97 15.02 5.30
CA SER A 440 -14.05 15.19 3.85
C SER A 440 -15.49 15.39 3.36
N LEU A 441 -16.45 14.67 3.97
CA LEU A 441 -17.88 14.86 3.69
C LEU A 441 -18.36 16.28 4.06
N ILE A 442 -17.99 16.75 5.26
CA ILE A 442 -18.33 18.11 5.70
C ILE A 442 -17.72 19.14 4.76
N TRP A 443 -16.45 18.97 4.40
CA TRP A 443 -15.77 19.84 3.47
C TRP A 443 -16.46 19.92 2.10
N ASN A 444 -16.81 18.77 1.50
CA ASN A 444 -17.53 18.73 0.22
C ASN A 444 -18.86 19.51 0.29
N ARG A 445 -19.63 19.28 1.35
CA ARG A 445 -20.93 19.97 1.56
C ARG A 445 -20.76 21.48 1.71
N VAL A 446 -19.75 21.91 2.48
CA VAL A 446 -19.47 23.32 2.69
C VAL A 446 -19.02 24.03 1.41
N VAL A 447 -18.14 23.38 0.62
CA VAL A 447 -17.73 23.94 -0.67
C VAL A 447 -18.91 24.06 -1.64
N SER A 448 -19.77 23.05 -1.72
CA SER A 448 -20.98 23.11 -2.55
C SER A 448 -21.91 24.23 -2.13
N GLU A 449 -22.12 24.42 -0.83
CA GLU A 449 -22.96 25.51 -0.28
C GLU A 449 -22.33 26.88 -0.50
N ARG A 450 -21.00 27.02 -0.31
CA ARG A 450 -20.28 28.27 -0.57
C ARG A 450 -20.47 28.72 -2.02
N LEU A 451 -20.36 27.79 -2.98
CA LEU A 451 -20.55 28.07 -4.41
C LEU A 451 -22.02 28.31 -4.79
N GLN A 452 -22.95 27.88 -3.96
CA GLN A 452 -24.37 28.20 -4.15
C GLN A 452 -24.71 29.58 -3.64
N ARG A 453 -24.12 30.01 -2.50
CA ARG A 453 -24.41 31.31 -1.88
C ARG A 453 -23.65 32.46 -2.50
N PHE A 454 -22.45 32.19 -3.00
CA PHE A 454 -21.52 33.22 -3.44
C PHE A 454 -20.99 32.95 -4.84
N PRO A 455 -20.56 34.00 -5.58
CA PRO A 455 -19.96 33.84 -6.91
C PRO A 455 -18.65 33.02 -6.89
N HIS A 456 -18.23 32.57 -8.07
CA HIS A 456 -16.98 31.81 -8.27
C HIS A 456 -15.73 32.71 -8.23
N GLN A 457 -15.72 33.66 -7.31
CA GLN A 457 -14.63 34.58 -7.03
C GLN A 457 -14.47 34.75 -5.52
N PRO A 458 -13.34 35.28 -5.01
CA PRO A 458 -13.18 35.57 -3.59
C PRO A 458 -14.24 36.55 -3.11
N VAL A 459 -14.74 36.33 -1.89
CA VAL A 459 -15.70 37.22 -1.23
C VAL A 459 -15.25 37.51 0.19
N PRO A 460 -15.72 38.62 0.79
CA PRO A 460 -15.40 38.93 2.17
C PRO A 460 -15.80 37.78 3.10
N GLY A 461 -14.88 37.43 4.02
CA GLY A 461 -15.05 36.32 4.93
C GLY A 461 -14.50 34.99 4.43
N ASP A 462 -14.02 34.90 3.18
CA ASP A 462 -13.23 33.76 2.73
C ASP A 462 -11.85 33.73 3.40
N LEU A 463 -11.23 32.55 3.45
CA LEU A 463 -9.89 32.37 4.00
C LEU A 463 -8.87 32.17 2.87
N VAL A 464 -7.72 32.81 3.03
CA VAL A 464 -6.53 32.59 2.20
C VAL A 464 -5.32 32.25 3.07
N PRO A 465 -4.47 31.29 2.70
CA PRO A 465 -3.30 30.95 3.47
C PRO A 465 -2.23 32.04 3.35
N LEU A 466 -1.49 32.27 4.43
CA LEU A 466 -0.31 33.14 4.46
C LEU A 466 1.01 32.35 4.26
N ALA A 467 0.95 31.05 4.24
CA ALA A 467 2.05 30.14 3.96
C ALA A 467 1.54 28.96 3.08
N ASP A 468 2.44 28.23 2.47
CA ASP A 468 2.07 27.08 1.66
C ASP A 468 1.24 26.06 2.44
N VAL A 469 0.07 25.74 1.90
CA VAL A 469 -0.84 24.74 2.46
C VAL A 469 -0.59 23.42 1.77
N LYS A 470 -0.24 22.43 2.56
CA LYS A 470 -0.38 21.05 2.10
C LYS A 470 -1.85 20.65 2.24
N ASP A 471 -2.48 20.36 1.11
CA ASP A 471 -3.93 20.12 0.99
C ASP A 471 -4.48 18.90 1.77
N ASP A 472 -3.61 18.18 2.47
CA ASP A 472 -3.93 17.03 3.30
C ASP A 472 -3.82 17.33 4.78
N GLY A 473 -4.91 17.39 5.46
CA GLY A 473 -4.94 17.31 6.92
C GLY A 473 -4.46 15.94 7.47
N ILE A 474 -3.93 15.06 6.60
CA ILE A 474 -3.54 13.68 6.90
C ILE A 474 -2.08 13.55 7.32
N GLU A 475 -1.24 14.53 6.97
CA GLU A 475 0.22 14.35 6.95
C GLU A 475 0.91 14.34 8.30
N GLU A 476 0.28 14.72 9.38
CA GLU A 476 1.08 15.03 10.57
C GLU A 476 0.61 14.33 11.85
N LEU A 477 0.23 13.09 11.69
CA LEU A 477 0.37 12.16 12.78
C LEU A 477 1.60 11.29 12.49
N GLU A 478 2.76 11.96 12.30
CA GLU A 478 4.05 11.29 12.23
C GLU A 478 4.23 10.44 13.47
N ASP A 479 4.60 9.22 13.26
CA ASP A 479 4.89 8.21 14.25
C ASP A 479 6.01 8.66 15.20
N GLU A 480 5.67 9.32 16.31
CA GLU A 480 6.58 9.38 17.45
C GLU A 480 6.92 7.97 17.97
N GLU A 481 6.15 6.95 17.57
CA GLU A 481 6.47 5.54 17.84
C GLU A 481 7.60 5.00 16.96
N SER A 482 7.86 5.56 15.76
CA SER A 482 8.96 5.11 14.91
C SER A 482 10.33 5.54 15.45
N GLU A 483 10.42 6.66 16.17
CA GLU A 483 11.66 7.11 16.79
C GLU A 483 11.98 6.35 18.10
N LYS A 484 10.99 5.85 18.82
CA LYS A 484 11.20 5.01 20.02
C LYS A 484 11.68 3.60 19.65
N ASP A 485 11.20 3.04 18.54
CA ASP A 485 11.64 1.71 18.07
C ASP A 485 13.08 1.72 17.50
N GLU A 486 13.61 2.86 17.04
CA GLU A 486 15.00 2.96 16.56
C GLU A 486 16.03 2.94 17.73
N THR A 487 15.64 3.37 18.92
CA THR A 487 16.50 3.33 20.13
C THR A 487 16.45 1.99 20.84
N GLU A 488 15.36 1.22 20.75
CA GLU A 488 15.24 -0.10 21.39
C GLU A 488 15.87 -1.24 20.58
N LEU A 489 16.05 -1.10 19.26
CA LEU A 489 16.72 -2.11 18.41
C LEU A 489 18.24 -2.24 18.67
N ASN A 490 18.82 -1.29 19.38
CA ASN A 490 20.24 -1.31 19.75
C ASN A 490 20.51 -1.82 21.19
N GLY A 491 19.47 -2.20 21.97
CA GLY A 491 19.59 -2.49 23.39
C GLY A 491 18.98 -3.79 23.91
N ALA A 492 18.50 -4.71 23.06
CA ALA A 492 17.89 -5.95 23.54
C ALA A 492 18.96 -7.02 23.90
N GLU A 493 19.63 -6.83 25.02
CA GLU A 493 20.18 -7.95 25.81
C GLU A 493 19.10 -8.46 26.78
N LYS A 494 18.89 -9.77 26.72
CA LYS A 494 18.00 -10.54 27.60
C LYS A 494 18.33 -10.29 29.08
N LYS A 495 17.37 -9.81 29.85
CA LYS A 495 17.33 -10.07 31.30
C LYS A 495 16.33 -11.18 31.59
N THR A 496 16.86 -12.23 32.15
CA THR A 496 16.17 -13.35 32.76
C THR A 496 15.42 -12.89 34.02
N THR A 497 14.26 -13.49 34.18
CA THR A 497 13.39 -13.44 35.38
C THR A 497 14.16 -13.68 36.66
N ASP A 498 13.90 -12.86 37.64
CA ASP A 498 13.39 -13.18 38.98
C ASP A 498 13.44 -11.95 39.88
N ASP A 499 12.37 -11.80 40.63
CA ASP A 499 12.13 -11.00 41.83
C ASP A 499 11.05 -9.91 41.71
N ILE A 500 9.91 -10.30 42.30
CA ILE A 500 8.84 -9.43 42.76
C ILE A 500 9.27 -8.87 44.12
N PRO A 501 9.11 -7.57 44.38
CA PRO A 501 8.47 -7.19 45.62
C PRO A 501 7.32 -6.20 45.50
N GLU A 502 6.49 -6.30 46.49
CA GLU A 502 5.20 -5.68 46.76
C GLU A 502 5.16 -4.15 46.76
N LYS A 503 3.93 -3.71 46.65
CA LYS A 503 3.35 -2.37 46.87
C LYS A 503 4.06 -1.51 47.90
N ASP A 504 4.20 -0.22 47.59
CA ASP A 504 3.64 0.86 48.40
C ASP A 504 3.62 2.23 47.71
N SER A 505 2.47 2.89 47.92
CA SER A 505 2.17 4.32 48.05
C SER A 505 2.66 5.34 47.02
N ILE A 506 1.69 5.85 46.33
CA ILE A 506 1.45 7.22 45.84
C ILE A 506 2.41 8.25 46.43
N ASP A 507 3.20 8.86 45.57
CA ASP A 507 3.56 10.26 45.68
C ASP A 507 3.61 10.97 44.30
N SER A 508 2.70 11.92 44.19
CA SER A 508 2.55 12.86 43.09
C SER A 508 3.70 13.86 43.12
N LYS A 509 4.62 13.79 42.17
CA LYS A 509 5.40 14.91 41.61
C LYS A 509 6.54 14.39 40.73
N ASN A 510 6.23 14.12 39.47
CA ASN A 510 7.20 14.28 38.39
C ASN A 510 6.43 14.53 37.08
N THR A 511 5.99 15.77 36.93
CA THR A 511 5.57 16.33 35.65
C THR A 511 6.83 16.55 34.82
N ASN A 512 7.31 15.50 34.17
CA ASN A 512 8.15 15.68 33.01
C ASN A 512 7.27 16.31 31.93
N ASN A 513 7.39 17.62 31.79
CA ASN A 513 6.94 18.40 30.66
C ASN A 513 7.60 17.85 29.39
N LEU A 514 7.00 16.83 28.79
CA LEU A 514 7.11 16.56 27.38
C LEU A 514 6.47 17.77 26.69
N HIS A 515 7.30 18.72 26.29
CA HIS A 515 6.92 19.79 25.39
C HIS A 515 6.42 19.12 24.10
N PHE A 516 5.11 18.88 24.04
CA PHE A 516 4.41 18.76 22.77
C PHE A 516 4.71 20.04 22.01
N LYS A 517 5.52 19.98 20.96
CA LYS A 517 5.53 21.02 19.94
C LYS A 517 4.09 21.09 19.43
N SER A 518 3.34 22.08 19.93
CA SER A 518 2.04 22.44 19.38
C SER A 518 2.28 22.66 17.91
N LYS A 519 1.61 21.84 17.06
CA LYS A 519 1.64 22.04 15.62
C LYS A 519 1.25 23.48 15.35
N THR A 520 2.16 24.25 14.75
CA THR A 520 1.91 25.65 14.42
C THR A 520 0.73 25.69 13.46
N MET A 521 -0.37 26.32 13.85
CA MET A 521 -1.49 26.57 12.94
C MET A 521 -0.95 27.21 11.67
N ILE A 522 -1.35 26.70 10.51
CA ILE A 522 -1.09 27.39 9.24
C ILE A 522 -1.80 28.73 9.33
N PRO A 523 -1.08 29.87 9.30
CA PRO A 523 -1.71 31.16 9.40
C PRO A 523 -2.54 31.43 8.16
N VAL A 524 -3.79 31.84 8.38
CA VAL A 524 -4.72 32.23 7.32
C VAL A 524 -5.13 33.68 7.52
N LYS A 525 -5.51 34.35 6.44
CA LYS A 525 -6.09 35.67 6.43
C LYS A 525 -7.56 35.57 6.06
N VAL A 526 -8.42 36.22 6.83
CA VAL A 526 -9.82 36.46 6.46
C VAL A 526 -9.86 37.64 5.48
N LEU A 527 -10.42 37.42 4.30
CA LEU A 527 -10.54 38.46 3.27
C LEU A 527 -11.54 39.55 3.68
N THR A 528 -11.15 40.80 3.50
CA THR A 528 -12.00 41.97 3.60
C THR A 528 -12.59 42.36 2.24
N GLN A 529 -13.52 43.32 2.19
CA GLN A 529 -14.03 43.84 0.92
C GLN A 529 -12.89 44.46 0.08
N GLU A 530 -11.98 45.20 0.74
CA GLU A 530 -10.83 45.86 0.09
C GLU A 530 -9.88 44.81 -0.54
N ASP A 531 -9.68 43.69 0.13
CA ASP A 531 -8.87 42.58 -0.41
C ASP A 531 -9.49 42.00 -1.68
N CYS A 532 -10.80 41.83 -1.68
CA CYS A 532 -11.53 41.31 -2.84
C CYS A 532 -11.50 42.28 -4.02
N ASP A 533 -11.70 43.57 -3.75
CA ASP A 533 -11.70 44.62 -4.77
C ASP A 533 -10.31 44.89 -5.36
N SER A 534 -9.25 44.58 -4.60
CA SER A 534 -7.86 44.75 -5.04
C SER A 534 -7.45 43.83 -6.22
N GLY A 535 -8.19 42.76 -6.48
CA GLY A 535 -7.84 41.75 -7.49
C GLY A 535 -6.58 40.97 -7.18
N ARG A 536 -6.03 41.09 -5.96
CA ARG A 536 -4.81 40.39 -5.53
C ARG A 536 -5.03 38.89 -5.34
N TYR A 537 -6.21 38.52 -4.90
CA TYR A 537 -6.58 37.16 -4.63
C TYR A 537 -7.55 36.61 -5.68
N SER A 538 -7.42 35.34 -6.00
CA SER A 538 -8.28 34.59 -6.92
C SER A 538 -9.00 33.46 -6.19
N ILE A 539 -9.95 32.81 -6.84
CA ILE A 539 -10.62 31.64 -6.29
C ILE A 539 -9.65 30.45 -6.02
N PHE A 540 -8.47 30.45 -6.68
CA PHE A 540 -7.43 29.43 -6.47
C PHE A 540 -6.71 29.60 -5.14
N ASP A 541 -6.75 30.80 -4.54
CA ASP A 541 -6.11 31.11 -3.26
C ASP A 541 -7.06 30.81 -2.09
N VAL A 542 -8.37 30.65 -2.36
CA VAL A 542 -9.37 30.41 -1.34
C VAL A 542 -9.26 28.99 -0.79
N VAL A 543 -9.19 28.88 0.53
CA VAL A 543 -9.20 27.59 1.24
C VAL A 543 -10.41 27.46 2.14
N MET A 544 -10.90 26.22 2.31
CA MET A 544 -11.90 25.85 3.30
C MET A 544 -11.30 24.87 4.31
N PRO A 545 -11.62 25.05 5.62
CA PRO A 545 -11.09 24.16 6.65
C PRO A 545 -11.78 22.78 6.65
N LEU A 546 -10.98 21.77 6.94
CA LEU A 546 -11.44 20.50 7.49
C LEU A 546 -11.75 20.72 8.97
N PRO A 547 -12.93 20.33 9.49
CA PRO A 547 -13.30 20.61 10.88
C PRO A 547 -12.25 20.12 11.90
N GLY A 548 -11.91 20.95 12.86
CA GLY A 548 -10.89 20.63 13.86
C GLY A 548 -10.73 21.71 14.93
N TYR A 549 -9.88 21.44 15.95
CA TYR A 549 -9.63 22.34 17.07
C TYR A 549 -8.51 23.37 16.81
N SER A 550 -7.74 23.21 15.75
CA SER A 550 -6.56 24.02 15.45
C SER A 550 -6.69 24.76 14.11
N ILE A 551 -7.91 25.18 13.78
CA ILE A 551 -8.23 25.88 12.53
C ILE A 551 -9.11 27.09 12.81
N GLU A 552 -9.11 28.03 11.87
CA GLU A 552 -10.03 29.15 11.81
C GLU A 552 -11.15 28.83 10.82
N TYR A 553 -12.40 29.07 11.22
CA TYR A 553 -13.57 28.90 10.35
C TYR A 553 -13.87 30.20 9.62
N PRO A 554 -14.13 30.15 8.28
CA PRO A 554 -14.46 31.36 7.51
C PRO A 554 -15.75 31.98 8.03
N PRO A 555 -15.77 33.29 8.38
CA PRO A 555 -16.95 33.95 8.96
C PRO A 555 -18.22 33.80 8.14
N ASN A 556 -18.11 33.81 6.81
CA ASN A 556 -19.24 33.70 5.88
C ASN A 556 -19.85 32.28 5.83
N MET A 557 -19.15 31.22 6.28
CA MET A 557 -19.61 29.84 6.27
C MET A 557 -19.67 29.20 7.66
N LYS A 558 -19.20 29.88 8.72
CA LYS A 558 -19.07 29.31 10.08
C LYS A 558 -20.39 28.76 10.64
N GLU A 559 -21.50 29.44 10.45
CA GLU A 559 -22.80 28.97 10.92
C GLU A 559 -23.24 27.69 10.20
N TYR A 560 -22.90 27.54 8.90
CA TYR A 560 -23.21 26.31 8.17
C TYR A 560 -22.36 25.13 8.65
N TYR A 561 -21.07 25.34 8.96
CA TYR A 561 -20.28 24.32 9.65
C TYR A 561 -20.93 23.88 10.96
N LYS A 562 -21.36 24.85 11.76
CA LYS A 562 -21.99 24.58 13.05
C LYS A 562 -23.31 23.80 12.88
N GLU A 563 -24.13 24.17 11.91
CA GLU A 563 -25.38 23.46 11.59
C GLU A 563 -25.10 21.98 11.22
N LEU A 564 -24.17 21.73 10.30
CA LEU A 564 -23.82 20.37 9.87
C LEU A 564 -23.30 19.52 11.03
N LEU A 565 -22.39 20.05 11.83
CA LEU A 565 -21.80 19.31 12.94
C LEU A 565 -22.80 19.09 14.08
N THR A 566 -23.65 20.06 14.39
CA THR A 566 -24.68 19.94 15.42
C THR A 566 -25.73 18.91 15.04
N LYS A 567 -26.09 18.82 13.76
CA LYS A 567 -27.01 17.78 13.24
C LYS A 567 -26.46 16.36 13.48
N ASP A 568 -25.15 16.21 13.52
CA ASP A 568 -24.46 14.96 13.78
C ASP A 568 -23.94 14.87 15.24
N ASP A 569 -24.51 15.63 16.19
CA ASP A 569 -24.14 15.67 17.62
C ASP A 569 -22.63 15.92 17.86
N LEU A 570 -22.01 16.71 16.99
CA LEU A 570 -20.58 17.06 17.08
C LEU A 570 -20.40 18.57 17.33
N LYS A 571 -19.27 18.94 17.92
CA LYS A 571 -18.90 20.32 18.21
C LYS A 571 -17.91 20.86 17.17
N LEU A 572 -17.91 22.17 16.95
CA LEU A 572 -16.98 22.85 16.05
C LEU A 572 -15.50 22.57 16.38
N ASP A 573 -15.16 22.44 17.67
CA ASP A 573 -13.80 22.22 18.11
C ASP A 573 -13.28 20.77 17.90
N MET A 574 -14.15 19.85 17.50
CA MET A 574 -13.81 18.44 17.20
C MET A 574 -12.93 17.78 18.27
N LYS A 575 -13.00 18.25 19.51
CA LYS A 575 -12.29 17.66 20.66
C LYS A 575 -13.05 16.44 21.16
N HIS A 576 -12.33 15.35 21.36
CA HIS A 576 -12.86 14.10 21.85
C HIS A 576 -12.24 13.74 23.21
N LYS A 577 -12.98 12.96 24.03
CA LYS A 577 -12.48 12.45 25.32
C LYS A 577 -11.17 11.67 25.19
N TYR A 578 -11.04 10.91 24.11
CA TYR A 578 -9.83 10.16 23.78
C TYR A 578 -9.02 10.94 22.74
N LYS A 579 -7.79 11.32 23.08
CA LYS A 579 -6.92 12.19 22.27
C LYS A 579 -6.72 11.67 20.84
N SER A 580 -6.63 10.34 20.65
CA SER A 580 -6.49 9.70 19.34
C SER A 580 -7.67 9.92 18.38
N TYR A 581 -8.79 10.42 18.88
CA TYR A 581 -9.99 10.77 18.10
C TYR A 581 -10.27 12.27 18.08
N SER A 582 -9.40 13.12 18.65
CA SER A 582 -9.47 14.57 18.55
C SER A 582 -8.82 15.02 17.26
N MET A 583 -9.53 15.84 16.47
CA MET A 583 -9.07 16.26 15.15
C MET A 583 -8.48 17.67 15.22
N CYS A 584 -7.23 17.84 14.78
CA CYS A 584 -6.62 19.16 14.68
C CYS A 584 -7.25 20.01 13.55
N GLY A 585 -7.71 19.38 12.48
CA GLY A 585 -8.18 20.06 11.28
C GLY A 585 -7.02 20.40 10.33
N GLY A 586 -7.35 21.05 9.25
CA GLY A 586 -6.40 21.49 8.22
C GLY A 586 -7.13 22.36 7.20
N TYR A 587 -6.43 22.86 6.19
CA TYR A 587 -7.01 23.69 5.13
C TYR A 587 -6.83 23.00 3.78
N ARG A 588 -7.79 23.18 2.86
CA ARG A 588 -7.74 22.66 1.50
C ARG A 588 -8.24 23.69 0.52
N HIS A 589 -7.54 23.89 -0.58
CA HIS A 589 -7.95 24.77 -1.66
C HIS A 589 -9.27 24.35 -2.27
N VAL A 590 -10.15 25.32 -2.50
CA VAL A 590 -11.48 25.08 -3.09
C VAL A 590 -11.35 24.64 -4.55
N VAL A 591 -10.42 25.23 -5.28
CA VAL A 591 -10.16 24.97 -6.69
C VAL A 591 -8.74 24.49 -6.88
N ALA A 592 -8.56 23.43 -7.63
CA ALA A 592 -7.25 22.94 -8.08
C ALA A 592 -7.10 23.16 -9.59
N ARG A 593 -5.87 23.44 -10.02
CA ARG A 593 -5.54 23.62 -11.43
C ARG A 593 -4.59 22.51 -11.88
N PRO A 594 -4.89 21.83 -13.02
CA PRO A 594 -3.91 20.93 -13.64
C PRO A 594 -2.70 21.71 -14.18
N ALA A 595 -1.50 21.21 -13.91
CA ALA A 595 -0.27 21.65 -14.55
C ALA A 595 0.11 20.69 -15.69
N ASP A 596 0.99 21.12 -16.57
CA ASP A 596 1.56 20.31 -17.67
C ASP A 596 0.48 19.56 -18.49
N MET A 597 -0.66 20.22 -18.71
CA MET A 597 -1.81 19.60 -19.33
C MET A 597 -1.68 19.58 -20.84
N SER A 598 -1.78 18.39 -21.43
CA SER A 598 -1.84 18.17 -22.86
C SER A 598 -2.89 17.11 -23.20
N TRP A 599 -3.47 17.21 -24.42
CA TRP A 599 -4.50 16.28 -24.84
C TRP A 599 -4.49 16.11 -26.35
N ARG A 600 -5.01 14.97 -26.80
CA ARG A 600 -5.26 14.67 -28.22
C ARG A 600 -6.35 13.62 -28.36
N CYS A 601 -7.14 13.74 -29.42
CA CYS A 601 -8.04 12.68 -29.82
C CYS A 601 -7.29 11.65 -30.68
N VAL A 602 -7.63 10.37 -30.50
CA VAL A 602 -7.14 9.26 -31.33
C VAL A 602 -8.30 8.37 -31.73
N ARG A 603 -8.20 7.72 -32.88
CA ARG A 603 -9.17 6.72 -33.32
C ARG A 603 -8.63 5.32 -33.03
N TYR A 604 -9.53 4.35 -32.86
CA TYR A 604 -9.18 2.96 -32.64
C TYR A 604 -10.31 2.04 -33.10
N SER A 605 -9.96 0.81 -33.49
CA SER A 605 -10.91 -0.17 -34.00
C SER A 605 -11.21 -1.28 -32.95
N GLN A 606 -10.22 -1.63 -32.13
CA GLN A 606 -10.34 -2.70 -31.15
C GLN A 606 -10.64 -2.15 -29.74
N PRO A 607 -11.81 -2.45 -29.15
CA PRO A 607 -12.18 -1.97 -27.81
C PRO A 607 -11.20 -2.34 -26.69
N HIS A 608 -10.47 -3.44 -26.87
CA HIS A 608 -9.51 -3.94 -25.88
C HIS A 608 -8.05 -3.57 -26.17
N ALA A 609 -7.75 -2.80 -27.22
CA ALA A 609 -6.39 -2.37 -27.51
C ALA A 609 -5.87 -1.36 -26.47
N ASP A 610 -4.60 -1.45 -26.09
CA ASP A 610 -3.93 -0.44 -25.27
C ASP A 610 -3.65 0.81 -26.11
N LEU A 611 -4.15 1.97 -25.67
CA LEU A 611 -4.01 3.25 -26.37
C LEU A 611 -2.92 4.14 -25.75
N ILE A 612 -2.42 3.77 -24.57
CA ILE A 612 -1.30 4.43 -23.89
C ILE A 612 -0.29 3.35 -23.52
N LEU A 613 0.97 3.53 -23.92
CA LEU A 613 2.06 2.66 -23.48
C LEU A 613 2.37 2.91 -22.01
N SER A 614 2.56 1.86 -21.25
CA SER A 614 3.04 1.94 -19.86
C SER A 614 4.56 1.90 -19.81
N ASP A 615 5.13 2.19 -18.64
CA ASP A 615 6.57 2.09 -18.41
C ASP A 615 7.10 0.68 -18.74
N ALA A 616 6.34 -0.37 -18.36
CA ALA A 616 6.69 -1.76 -18.68
C ALA A 616 6.61 -2.06 -20.19
N ASP A 617 5.65 -1.46 -20.91
CA ASP A 617 5.55 -1.61 -22.37
C ASP A 617 6.74 -0.96 -23.08
N GLU A 618 7.16 0.23 -22.64
CA GLU A 618 8.31 0.94 -23.16
C GLU A 618 9.62 0.19 -22.85
N LEU A 619 9.78 -0.36 -21.65
CA LEU A 619 10.91 -1.22 -21.29
C LEU A 619 10.99 -2.50 -22.13
N ALA A 620 9.83 -3.05 -22.49
CA ALA A 620 9.74 -4.21 -23.40
C ALA A 620 9.97 -3.85 -24.88
N GLY A 621 10.27 -2.58 -25.19
CA GLY A 621 10.53 -2.10 -26.55
C GLY A 621 9.27 -1.91 -27.40
N ARG A 622 8.07 -1.85 -26.81
CA ARG A 622 6.86 -1.51 -27.53
C ARG A 622 6.86 -0.02 -27.90
N THR A 623 6.67 0.27 -29.17
CA THR A 623 6.67 1.65 -29.68
C THR A 623 5.32 2.09 -30.23
N THR A 624 4.39 1.17 -30.41
CA THR A 624 3.09 1.41 -31.03
C THR A 624 1.94 1.04 -30.09
N THR A 625 0.88 1.82 -30.18
CA THR A 625 -0.39 1.55 -29.48
C THR A 625 -1.41 0.95 -30.44
N GLY A 626 -2.59 0.58 -29.94
CA GLY A 626 -3.73 0.15 -30.77
C GLY A 626 -4.49 1.29 -31.44
N ALA A 627 -3.95 2.50 -31.48
CA ALA A 627 -4.55 3.62 -32.21
C ALA A 627 -4.40 3.40 -33.73
N THR A 628 -5.45 3.70 -34.50
CA THR A 628 -5.52 3.57 -35.95
C THR A 628 -6.21 4.81 -36.53
N ASP A 629 -5.78 5.29 -37.71
CA ASP A 629 -6.34 6.52 -38.31
C ASP A 629 -7.79 6.32 -38.76
N ASP A 630 -8.17 5.12 -39.18
CA ASP A 630 -9.48 4.73 -39.72
C ASP A 630 -10.40 4.08 -38.66
N GLY A 631 -10.04 4.16 -37.37
CA GLY A 631 -10.79 3.52 -36.29
C GLY A 631 -12.23 4.05 -36.18
N GLN A 632 -13.17 3.13 -35.93
CA GLN A 632 -14.59 3.45 -35.75
C GLN A 632 -14.90 4.18 -34.45
N TYR A 633 -14.08 4.01 -33.44
CA TYR A 633 -14.23 4.63 -32.13
C TYR A 633 -13.22 5.76 -31.94
N LYS A 634 -13.58 6.74 -31.10
CA LYS A 634 -12.69 7.85 -30.71
C LYS A 634 -12.39 7.79 -29.22
N ALA A 635 -11.16 8.07 -28.85
CA ALA A 635 -10.72 8.22 -27.47
C ALA A 635 -9.98 9.55 -27.28
N LEU A 636 -10.10 10.13 -26.10
CA LEU A 636 -9.30 11.27 -25.66
C LEU A 636 -8.14 10.78 -24.81
N LEU A 637 -6.91 11.03 -25.25
CA LEU A 637 -5.71 10.85 -24.44
C LEU A 637 -5.37 12.16 -23.74
N LEU A 638 -5.33 12.13 -22.42
CA LEU A 638 -5.11 13.29 -21.56
C LEU A 638 -3.91 13.04 -20.66
N THR A 639 -2.96 13.97 -20.67
CA THR A 639 -1.86 14.04 -19.69
C THR A 639 -2.01 15.28 -18.85
N MET A 640 -1.91 15.16 -17.52
CA MET A 640 -1.97 16.30 -16.61
C MET A 640 -1.24 15.99 -15.30
N SER A 641 -0.64 17.01 -14.68
CA SER A 641 -0.06 16.96 -13.34
C SER A 641 -1.01 17.62 -12.34
N LEU A 642 -1.32 16.91 -11.25
CA LEU A 642 -2.18 17.45 -10.19
C LEU A 642 -1.37 17.57 -8.89
N PRO A 643 -1.68 18.57 -8.06
CA PRO A 643 -1.08 18.70 -6.73
C PRO A 643 -1.41 17.48 -5.84
N PRO A 644 -0.69 17.29 -4.72
CA PRO A 644 -1.00 16.23 -3.76
C PRO A 644 -2.47 16.28 -3.36
N SER A 645 -3.04 15.12 -3.04
CA SER A 645 -4.42 14.97 -2.54
C SER A 645 -5.54 15.41 -3.47
N SER A 646 -5.25 15.86 -4.67
CA SER A 646 -6.25 16.14 -5.70
C SER A 646 -6.63 14.86 -6.46
N TYR A 647 -7.91 14.74 -6.77
CA TYR A 647 -8.48 13.55 -7.41
C TYR A 647 -8.63 13.77 -8.92
N ALA A 648 -7.94 12.96 -9.72
CA ALA A 648 -8.11 13.02 -11.17
C ALA A 648 -9.56 12.74 -11.61
N THR A 649 -10.31 11.93 -10.86
CA THR A 649 -11.74 11.72 -11.12
C THR A 649 -12.57 13.00 -10.99
N MET A 650 -12.17 13.92 -10.12
CA MET A 650 -12.84 15.23 -9.99
C MET A 650 -12.49 16.17 -11.15
N ALA A 651 -11.25 16.13 -11.66
CA ALA A 651 -10.88 16.83 -12.89
C ALA A 651 -11.64 16.24 -14.11
N LEU A 652 -11.78 14.92 -14.19
CA LEU A 652 -12.57 14.27 -15.24
C LEU A 652 -14.06 14.54 -15.11
N ARG A 653 -14.59 14.63 -13.90
CA ARG A 653 -15.96 15.05 -13.64
C ARG A 653 -16.23 16.46 -14.18
N GLU A 654 -15.32 17.38 -13.93
CA GLU A 654 -15.39 18.75 -14.47
C GLU A 654 -15.39 18.77 -15.99
N LEU A 655 -14.54 17.92 -16.61
CA LEU A 655 -14.40 17.82 -18.05
C LEU A 655 -15.63 17.20 -18.72
N LEU A 656 -16.16 16.12 -18.14
CA LEU A 656 -17.24 15.33 -18.74
C LEU A 656 -18.64 15.84 -18.37
N LYS A 657 -18.78 16.55 -17.24
CA LYS A 657 -20.08 16.99 -16.67
C LYS A 657 -21.06 15.84 -16.37
N VAL A 658 -20.52 14.66 -16.12
CA VAL A 658 -21.32 13.47 -15.79
C VAL A 658 -20.86 12.91 -14.43
N ASP A 659 -21.75 12.16 -13.78
CA ASP A 659 -21.42 11.42 -12.56
C ASP A 659 -20.34 10.35 -12.87
N THR A 660 -19.26 10.39 -12.11
CA THR A 660 -18.13 9.45 -12.26
C THR A 660 -18.31 8.17 -11.43
N SER A 661 -19.51 7.93 -10.88
CA SER A 661 -19.82 6.71 -10.14
C SER A 661 -19.64 5.46 -10.98
N GLY A 662 -19.28 4.35 -10.31
CA GLY A 662 -19.04 3.09 -11.00
C GLY A 662 -20.26 2.55 -11.75
N ASP A 663 -21.48 2.81 -11.26
CA ASP A 663 -22.71 2.36 -11.91
C ASP A 663 -22.95 3.10 -13.23
N ASN A 664 -22.75 4.43 -13.24
CA ASN A 664 -22.86 5.22 -14.46
C ASN A 664 -21.80 4.83 -15.50
N GLN A 665 -20.57 4.55 -15.06
CA GLN A 665 -19.50 4.12 -15.95
C GLN A 665 -19.74 2.69 -16.50
N ALA A 666 -20.31 1.79 -15.69
CA ALA A 666 -20.62 0.43 -16.11
C ALA A 666 -21.71 0.40 -17.22
N LEU A 667 -22.74 1.26 -17.13
CA LEU A 667 -23.78 1.37 -18.15
C LEU A 667 -23.22 1.74 -19.54
N GLN A 668 -22.11 2.49 -19.58
CA GLN A 668 -21.50 2.94 -20.82
C GLN A 668 -20.50 1.91 -21.42
N ASN A 669 -20.13 0.88 -20.67
CA ASN A 669 -19.01 0.00 -21.03
C ASN A 669 -19.31 -0.95 -22.21
N ASN A 670 -20.60 -1.20 -22.51
CA ASN A 670 -21.03 -2.13 -23.57
C ASN A 670 -21.21 -1.46 -24.95
N TYR A 671 -20.59 -0.30 -25.19
CA TYR A 671 -20.69 0.48 -26.42
C TYR A 671 -20.32 -0.26 -27.72
N HIS A 672 -19.57 -1.35 -27.62
CA HIS A 672 -19.10 -2.18 -28.73
C HIS A 672 -20.01 -3.39 -29.00
N GLN A 673 -20.97 -3.68 -28.14
CA GLN A 673 -21.97 -4.74 -28.37
C GLN A 673 -23.05 -4.19 -29.30
N LYS A 674 -23.29 -4.87 -30.43
CA LYS A 674 -24.40 -4.52 -31.32
C LYS A 674 -25.70 -4.67 -30.53
N PRO A 675 -26.63 -3.69 -30.58
CA PRO A 675 -27.95 -3.90 -30.00
C PRO A 675 -28.54 -5.17 -30.62
N ALA A 676 -29.09 -6.05 -29.80
CA ALA A 676 -29.84 -7.20 -30.26
C ALA A 676 -30.91 -6.65 -31.23
N LYS A 677 -30.96 -7.19 -32.46
CA LYS A 677 -32.00 -6.83 -33.40
C LYS A 677 -33.33 -7.19 -32.74
N ASP A 678 -34.16 -6.18 -32.52
CA ASP A 678 -35.59 -6.37 -32.26
C ASP A 678 -36.17 -7.11 -33.47
N ASP A 679 -36.23 -8.44 -33.42
CA ASP A 679 -37.14 -9.21 -34.26
C ASP A 679 -38.55 -8.90 -33.82
N GLN A 680 -39.14 -7.88 -34.40
CA GLN A 680 -40.60 -7.70 -34.39
C GLN A 680 -41.18 -8.93 -35.13
N LYS A 681 -41.58 -9.92 -34.38
CA LYS A 681 -42.61 -10.89 -34.80
C LYS A 681 -43.87 -10.53 -34.06
N ASP A 682 -44.81 -9.93 -34.83
CA ASP A 682 -46.21 -10.04 -34.54
C ASP A 682 -46.60 -11.51 -34.38
N ASP A 683 -46.99 -11.87 -33.18
CA ASP A 683 -47.97 -12.93 -32.96
C ASP A 683 -48.54 -12.80 -31.55
N GLN A 684 -49.79 -12.47 -31.51
CA GLN A 684 -50.67 -12.58 -30.35
C GLN A 684 -50.74 -14.03 -29.90
N LYS A 685 -50.36 -14.32 -28.65
CA LYS A 685 -51.01 -15.36 -27.82
C LYS A 685 -50.66 -15.21 -26.34
N ASP A 686 -51.70 -15.24 -25.57
CA ASP A 686 -51.76 -15.29 -24.10
C ASP A 686 -50.79 -16.33 -23.49
N GLY A 687 -50.15 -15.97 -22.36
CA GLY A 687 -49.61 -16.98 -21.46
C GLY A 687 -48.36 -16.56 -20.72
N GLN A 688 -48.51 -16.24 -19.46
CA GLN A 688 -47.57 -16.25 -18.31
C GLN A 688 -46.11 -15.78 -18.51
N PRO A 689 -45.60 -14.95 -17.62
CA PRO A 689 -44.21 -14.45 -17.72
C PRO A 689 -43.23 -15.49 -17.23
N ASP A 690 -42.34 -15.93 -18.11
CA ASP A 690 -41.10 -16.65 -17.78
C ASP A 690 -40.09 -15.67 -17.18
N GLN A 691 -39.74 -15.92 -15.90
CA GLN A 691 -38.66 -15.28 -15.17
C GLN A 691 -37.31 -15.91 -15.57
N ASN A 692 -36.63 -15.38 -16.57
CA ASN A 692 -35.26 -15.79 -16.87
C ASN A 692 -34.48 -14.75 -17.70
N GLU A 693 -34.28 -13.55 -17.20
CA GLU A 693 -33.36 -12.58 -17.82
C GLU A 693 -32.70 -11.65 -16.81
N GLU A 694 -31.95 -12.18 -15.84
CA GLU A 694 -31.10 -11.33 -14.96
C GLU A 694 -29.78 -11.96 -14.52
N ASP A 695 -29.17 -12.88 -15.30
CA ASP A 695 -27.95 -13.56 -14.86
C ASP A 695 -26.69 -13.27 -15.72
N ALA A 696 -26.70 -12.26 -16.60
CA ALA A 696 -25.62 -12.10 -17.59
C ALA A 696 -24.50 -11.10 -17.23
N THR A 697 -24.58 -10.36 -16.12
CA THR A 697 -23.68 -9.20 -15.92
C THR A 697 -22.46 -9.45 -15.01
N ASP A 698 -22.48 -10.43 -14.12
CA ASP A 698 -21.32 -10.68 -13.21
C ASP A 698 -20.39 -11.83 -13.66
N GLU A 699 -20.90 -12.81 -14.41
CA GLU A 699 -20.06 -13.90 -14.96
C GLU A 699 -19.16 -13.42 -16.13
N GLN A 700 -19.56 -12.39 -16.89
CA GLN A 700 -18.77 -11.89 -18.02
C GLN A 700 -17.50 -11.10 -17.60
N CYS A 701 -17.45 -10.56 -16.39
CA CYS A 701 -16.21 -9.91 -15.89
C CYS A 701 -15.15 -10.94 -15.46
N GLU A 702 -15.56 -12.10 -14.95
CA GLU A 702 -14.62 -13.17 -14.56
C GLU A 702 -14.12 -13.98 -15.77
N ASP A 703 -14.95 -14.15 -16.81
CA ASP A 703 -14.57 -14.89 -18.01
C ASP A 703 -13.59 -14.11 -18.91
N VAL A 704 -13.63 -12.78 -18.92
CA VAL A 704 -12.64 -11.96 -19.65
C VAL A 704 -11.25 -12.07 -19.00
N GLU A 705 -11.19 -12.13 -17.67
CA GLU A 705 -9.93 -12.36 -16.95
C GLU A 705 -9.35 -13.76 -17.20
N LYS A 706 -10.21 -14.79 -17.32
CA LYS A 706 -9.77 -16.16 -17.62
C LYS A 706 -9.31 -16.34 -19.07
N VAL A 707 -9.91 -15.63 -20.02
CA VAL A 707 -9.51 -15.68 -21.44
C VAL A 707 -8.20 -14.91 -21.67
N GLU A 708 -7.97 -13.79 -21.00
CA GLU A 708 -6.69 -13.10 -21.06
C GLU A 708 -5.56 -13.92 -20.41
N LYS A 709 -5.83 -14.60 -19.30
CA LYS A 709 -4.85 -15.53 -18.68
C LYS A 709 -4.48 -16.70 -19.58
N ARG A 710 -5.43 -17.29 -20.31
CA ARG A 710 -5.15 -18.39 -21.26
C ARG A 710 -4.37 -17.93 -22.47
N LYS A 711 -4.66 -16.74 -23.03
CA LYS A 711 -3.88 -16.20 -24.14
C LYS A 711 -2.43 -15.88 -23.78
N LEU A 712 -2.18 -15.40 -22.56
CA LEU A 712 -0.82 -15.16 -22.06
C LEU A 712 -0.05 -16.47 -21.80
N GLU A 713 -0.72 -17.58 -21.54
CA GLU A 713 -0.10 -18.91 -21.40
C GLU A 713 0.21 -19.55 -22.78
N GLU A 714 -0.66 -19.37 -23.78
CA GLU A 714 -0.43 -19.87 -25.14
C GLU A 714 0.70 -19.13 -25.88
N ASP A 715 0.87 -17.82 -25.67
CA ASP A 715 1.97 -17.05 -26.26
C ASP A 715 3.35 -17.38 -25.64
N SER A 716 3.39 -17.97 -24.44
CA SER A 716 4.64 -18.38 -23.77
C SER A 716 5.17 -19.76 -24.21
N GLU A 717 4.35 -20.61 -24.81
CA GLU A 717 4.75 -21.93 -25.28
C GLU A 717 5.21 -21.95 -26.75
N GLY A 718 5.04 -20.85 -27.50
CA GLY A 718 5.30 -20.74 -28.94
C GLY A 718 6.75 -20.49 -29.38
N VAL A 719 7.71 -20.27 -28.47
CA VAL A 719 9.11 -20.02 -28.84
C VAL A 719 9.96 -21.28 -28.63
N GLY A 720 9.65 -22.30 -29.38
CA GLY A 720 10.49 -23.50 -29.54
C GLY A 720 11.39 -23.33 -30.76
N VAL A 721 12.69 -23.15 -30.51
CA VAL A 721 13.76 -23.01 -31.49
C VAL A 721 13.76 -24.17 -32.50
N LYS A 722 13.35 -23.96 -33.74
CA LYS A 722 13.64 -24.87 -34.87
C LYS A 722 15.13 -24.74 -35.24
N LYS A 723 15.93 -25.73 -34.83
CA LYS A 723 17.26 -25.96 -35.41
C LYS A 723 17.09 -26.51 -36.80
N THR A 724 17.37 -25.74 -37.81
CA THR A 724 17.57 -26.19 -39.20
C THR A 724 18.88 -26.98 -39.27
N LYS A 725 18.76 -28.25 -39.67
CA LYS A 725 19.92 -29.01 -40.16
C LYS A 725 20.22 -28.57 -41.60
N GLN A 726 21.37 -27.98 -41.81
CA GLN A 726 21.98 -27.93 -43.12
C GLN A 726 22.67 -29.27 -43.38
N ASN A 727 22.25 -29.94 -44.48
CA ASN A 727 23.00 -31.02 -45.14
C ASN A 727 23.90 -30.33 -46.17
N ASP A 728 25.17 -30.52 -46.01
CA ASP A 728 26.14 -30.37 -47.13
C ASP A 728 26.57 -31.79 -47.54
N GLY A 729 26.32 -32.04 -48.84
CA GLY A 729 26.86 -33.18 -49.56
C GLY A 729 28.21 -32.83 -50.19
#